data_f939c485078f280166066d5314de92b5
#
_entry.id   f939c485078f280166066d5314de92b5
#
_cell.length_a   1.000
_cell.length_b   1.000
_cell.length_c   1.000
_cell.angle_alpha   90.00
_cell.angle_beta   90.00
_cell.angle_gamma   90.00
#
_symmetry.space_group_name_H-M   'P 1'
#
loop_
_entity.id
_entity.type
_entity.pdbx_description
1 polymer ?
#
loop_
_entity_poly.entity_id
_entity_poly.type
_entity_poly.pdbx_seq_one_letter_code
_entity_poly.pdbx_strand_id
1 'polypeptide(L)'
;VKYGVLAVIIVVYVVVTRLYLRDYYATFHPLLAAYSASRPIDLCERLNYSKGACSPLLYVLWLTSRVVQSEFAAYLLMAIGIVTVYAATRMLTSGNTPPVVASLLYAFTPSTLYPSLLDYYGFVLLTPLILVAIVLAIRGLAISSKKLLYAACALQAIIVILHTAYWATALAVSIYTLIVYTSRKLTQLEKAVLLYFTLISLPRLVFGVFSYEHFFTILAVSLALSTITIDYLTDPRDAGTRSMLILPVAVFAVLVSALLTSALRVGELYVGLTKPPIVAYGFAGFLALGGLVFLLRGRASVLHCVFAALLVTFTIISLIAPSTTLIVVAFMSALSGRLLEAALTSARTIKSRSKRVSSQLLVVVLVVVALYASITVAVDQHYSVHPALVRVSPQLDRASQERVYSWIIRVAGELASRILENTTGRVLIVANWEYSFWLYEELARRGVDVYLLTSPVGSVEDNVLTAKVLTASEQVSALILKNITSSLNIRDAYIVLICDYSVRPPNMAYLGYPIIVVGEQGEETLFRTISDLYLTPMYLTLANRTLREYLTPIGIGDEGVLALTWTSSGADMLISKLAVSALYHLNYTSVYNYNYFEGYEYVGYTPRPAPIKVELTWFTPIYVDRVNLARITARGVAYDVYLLLAVFRVNLNNEP
;
A
#
# COMPACT_ATOMS: atom_id res chain seq x y z
N VAL A 1 16.88 28.00 -19.44
CA VAL A 1 16.45 28.23 -18.04
C VAL A 1 15.36 27.25 -17.60
N LYS A 2 14.31 26.97 -18.43
CA LYS A 2 13.15 26.17 -18.04
C LYS A 2 13.47 24.70 -17.72
N TYR A 3 14.23 24.04 -18.58
CA TYR A 3 14.63 22.64 -18.39
C TYR A 3 15.68 22.49 -17.27
N GLY A 4 16.51 23.54 -17.07
CA GLY A 4 17.45 23.55 -15.95
C GLY A 4 16.76 23.55 -14.58
N VAL A 5 15.66 24.33 -14.42
CA VAL A 5 14.88 24.32 -13.16
C VAL A 5 14.22 22.96 -12.92
N LEU A 6 13.65 22.32 -13.96
CA LEU A 6 13.07 20.99 -13.85
C LEU A 6 14.13 19.94 -13.47
N ALA A 7 15.32 20.02 -14.07
CA ALA A 7 16.44 19.14 -13.69
C ALA A 7 16.85 19.36 -12.23
N VAL A 8 16.89 20.60 -11.74
CA VAL A 8 17.15 20.90 -10.32
C VAL A 8 16.08 20.29 -9.41
N ILE A 9 14.80 20.37 -9.77
CA ILE A 9 13.73 19.74 -8.98
C ILE A 9 13.95 18.23 -8.87
N ILE A 10 14.30 17.56 -9.97
CA ILE A 10 14.56 16.11 -9.99
C ILE A 10 15.78 15.79 -9.12
N VAL A 11 16.87 16.54 -9.25
CA VAL A 11 18.07 16.33 -8.43
C VAL A 11 17.76 16.52 -6.94
N VAL A 12 17.07 17.61 -6.58
CA VAL A 12 16.67 17.86 -5.18
C VAL A 12 15.75 16.77 -4.67
N TYR A 13 14.80 16.30 -5.48
CA TYR A 13 13.95 15.15 -5.13
C TYR A 13 14.79 13.91 -4.81
N VAL A 14 15.75 13.54 -5.66
CA VAL A 14 16.61 12.36 -5.45
C VAL A 14 17.48 12.56 -4.19
N VAL A 15 18.04 13.76 -3.98
CA VAL A 15 18.87 14.07 -2.80
C VAL A 15 18.04 13.99 -1.52
N VAL A 16 16.86 14.61 -1.50
CA VAL A 16 15.97 14.60 -0.32
C VAL A 16 15.52 13.19 0.00
N THR A 17 15.08 12.41 -1.00
CA THR A 17 14.68 11.03 -0.79
C THR A 17 15.84 10.19 -0.23
N ARG A 18 17.04 10.36 -0.75
CA ARG A 18 18.20 9.58 -0.31
C ARG A 18 18.72 9.97 1.08
N LEU A 19 18.66 11.25 1.43
CA LEU A 19 19.15 11.75 2.73
C LEU A 19 18.17 11.52 3.87
N TYR A 20 16.86 11.73 3.62
CA TYR A 20 15.83 11.70 4.67
C TYR A 20 15.06 10.37 4.71
N LEU A 21 15.05 9.64 3.61
CA LEU A 21 14.38 8.35 3.47
C LEU A 21 15.40 7.25 3.15
N ARG A 22 16.54 7.29 3.85
CA ARG A 22 17.60 6.30 3.73
C ARG A 22 17.01 4.90 3.90
N ASP A 23 17.49 3.96 3.10
CA ASP A 23 16.96 2.60 3.04
C ASP A 23 15.48 2.48 2.60
N TYR A 24 14.94 3.58 2.07
CA TYR A 24 13.59 3.68 1.55
C TYR A 24 13.20 2.51 0.64
N TYR A 25 14.08 2.10 -0.28
CA TYR A 25 13.80 0.99 -1.18
C TYR A 25 14.01 -0.38 -0.54
N ALA A 26 14.95 -0.51 0.35
CA ALA A 26 15.21 -1.76 1.05
C ALA A 26 14.06 -2.15 1.98
N THR A 27 13.49 -1.17 2.68
CA THR A 27 12.36 -1.40 3.58
C THR A 27 11.00 -1.37 2.87
N PHE A 28 10.97 -0.85 1.66
CA PHE A 28 9.78 -0.41 0.98
C PHE A 28 9.31 -1.32 -0.11
N HIS A 29 10.24 -1.77 -0.91
CA HIS A 29 10.09 -2.75 -1.92
C HIS A 29 11.08 -3.87 -1.68
N PRO A 30 10.85 -4.69 -0.66
CA PRO A 30 11.61 -5.91 -0.50
C PRO A 30 11.54 -6.76 -1.78
N LEU A 31 10.47 -6.61 -2.55
CA LEU A 31 10.37 -7.16 -3.90
C LEU A 31 11.42 -6.59 -4.86
N LEU A 32 11.65 -5.27 -4.89
CA LEU A 32 12.66 -4.67 -5.77
C LEU A 32 14.08 -5.13 -5.44
N ALA A 33 14.41 -5.28 -4.17
CA ALA A 33 15.69 -5.79 -3.73
C ALA A 33 15.81 -7.31 -3.99
N ALA A 34 14.74 -8.07 -3.81
CA ALA A 34 14.69 -9.47 -4.20
C ALA A 34 14.85 -9.66 -5.71
N TYR A 35 14.37 -8.73 -6.54
CA TYR A 35 14.56 -8.76 -7.99
C TYR A 35 16.01 -8.54 -8.43
N SER A 36 16.79 -7.78 -7.65
CA SER A 36 18.22 -7.61 -7.95
C SER A 36 19.03 -8.88 -7.67
N ALA A 37 18.57 -9.74 -6.76
CA ALA A 37 19.26 -10.95 -6.33
C ALA A 37 18.87 -12.21 -7.10
N SER A 38 17.63 -12.31 -7.62
CA SER A 38 17.08 -13.53 -8.22
C SER A 38 16.59 -13.33 -9.65
N ARG A 39 16.50 -14.43 -10.44
CA ARG A 39 15.77 -14.39 -11.70
C ARG A 39 14.26 -14.30 -11.43
N PRO A 40 13.47 -13.57 -12.26
CA PRO A 40 12.03 -13.41 -12.03
C PRO A 40 11.26 -14.74 -11.93
N ILE A 41 11.61 -15.75 -12.74
CA ILE A 41 11.00 -17.09 -12.68
C ILE A 41 11.26 -17.73 -11.32
N ASP A 42 12.51 -17.74 -10.88
CA ASP A 42 12.91 -18.31 -9.60
C ASP A 42 12.22 -17.56 -8.44
N LEU A 43 12.08 -16.23 -8.56
CA LEU A 43 11.40 -15.41 -7.58
C LEU A 43 9.91 -15.75 -7.50
N CYS A 44 9.24 -15.92 -8.64
CA CYS A 44 7.83 -16.28 -8.69
C CYS A 44 7.57 -17.66 -8.05
N GLU A 45 8.42 -18.63 -8.35
CA GLU A 45 8.36 -19.96 -7.75
C GLU A 45 8.59 -19.93 -6.24
N ARG A 46 9.62 -19.19 -5.81
CA ARG A 46 10.03 -19.11 -4.39
C ARG A 46 9.04 -18.35 -3.51
N LEU A 47 8.43 -17.29 -4.05
CA LEU A 47 7.44 -16.49 -3.34
C LEU A 47 6.02 -17.05 -3.52
N ASN A 48 5.89 -18.17 -4.26
CA ASN A 48 4.62 -18.82 -4.54
C ASN A 48 3.54 -17.84 -5.03
N TYR A 49 3.92 -16.97 -5.95
CA TYR A 49 2.98 -16.01 -6.54
C TYR A 49 1.81 -16.73 -7.19
N SER A 50 0.61 -16.25 -6.94
CA SER A 50 -0.55 -16.65 -7.74
C SER A 50 -0.26 -16.38 -9.23
N LYS A 51 -0.74 -17.27 -10.12
CA LYS A 51 -0.43 -17.24 -11.56
C LYS A 51 -0.61 -15.87 -12.24
N GLY A 52 -1.46 -15.00 -11.67
CA GLY A 52 -1.68 -13.63 -12.17
C GLY A 52 -0.73 -12.57 -11.61
N ALA A 53 -0.09 -12.81 -10.46
CA ALA A 53 0.79 -11.83 -9.82
C ALA A 53 2.22 -11.86 -10.38
N CYS A 54 2.62 -12.97 -11.02
CA CYS A 54 3.91 -13.09 -11.71
C CYS A 54 3.86 -12.36 -13.04
N SER A 55 3.83 -11.05 -12.99
CA SER A 55 3.64 -10.22 -14.17
C SER A 55 4.97 -9.97 -14.90
N PRO A 56 4.92 -9.68 -16.21
CA PRO A 56 6.08 -9.21 -16.98
C PRO A 56 6.79 -8.00 -16.39
N LEU A 57 6.13 -7.23 -15.50
CA LEU A 57 6.75 -6.18 -14.71
C LEU A 57 8.02 -6.64 -14.00
N LEU A 58 8.00 -7.84 -13.42
CA LEU A 58 9.13 -8.42 -12.71
C LEU A 58 10.36 -8.57 -13.61
N TYR A 59 10.13 -8.99 -14.87
CA TYR A 59 11.20 -9.10 -15.85
C TYR A 59 11.78 -7.75 -16.24
N VAL A 60 10.93 -6.73 -16.38
CA VAL A 60 11.38 -5.37 -16.70
C VAL A 60 12.19 -4.78 -15.56
N LEU A 61 11.72 -4.93 -14.31
CA LEU A 61 12.45 -4.47 -13.13
C LEU A 61 13.79 -5.23 -12.96
N TRP A 62 13.78 -6.53 -13.17
CA TRP A 62 15.02 -7.35 -13.13
C TRP A 62 15.99 -6.94 -14.23
N LEU A 63 15.52 -6.72 -15.46
CA LEU A 63 16.38 -6.30 -16.58
C LEU A 63 16.95 -4.90 -16.31
N THR A 64 16.14 -3.98 -15.79
CA THR A 64 16.60 -2.63 -15.44
C THR A 64 17.59 -2.68 -14.29
N SER A 65 17.42 -3.57 -13.29
CA SER A 65 18.36 -3.74 -12.19
C SER A 65 19.73 -4.28 -12.60
N ARG A 66 19.81 -4.96 -13.75
CA ARG A 66 21.09 -5.44 -14.34
C ARG A 66 21.87 -4.33 -15.04
N VAL A 67 21.17 -3.32 -15.56
CA VAL A 67 21.77 -2.19 -16.28
C VAL A 67 22.01 -1.01 -15.35
N VAL A 68 21.08 -0.80 -14.41
CA VAL A 68 21.06 0.31 -13.46
C VAL A 68 20.68 -0.27 -12.11
N GLN A 69 21.33 0.16 -11.02
CA GLN A 69 20.93 -0.25 -9.67
C GLN A 69 19.41 -0.04 -9.49
N SER A 70 18.73 -1.00 -8.88
CA SER A 70 17.26 -1.00 -8.73
C SER A 70 16.70 0.30 -8.14
N GLU A 71 17.42 0.89 -7.19
CA GLU A 71 17.11 2.20 -6.61
C GLU A 71 17.07 3.31 -7.65
N PHE A 72 18.06 3.35 -8.55
CA PHE A 72 18.12 4.38 -9.57
C PHE A 72 17.01 4.26 -10.61
N ALA A 73 16.61 3.04 -10.96
CA ALA A 73 15.47 2.81 -11.85
C ALA A 73 14.15 3.36 -11.26
N ALA A 74 13.95 3.18 -9.96
CA ALA A 74 12.79 3.72 -9.26
C ALA A 74 12.79 5.27 -9.22
N TYR A 75 13.93 5.89 -8.94
CA TYR A 75 14.06 7.36 -9.03
C TYR A 75 13.77 7.88 -10.43
N LEU A 76 14.24 7.16 -11.45
CA LEU A 76 13.98 7.53 -12.85
C LEU A 76 12.48 7.48 -13.17
N LEU A 77 11.78 6.43 -12.75
CA LEU A 77 10.34 6.30 -12.94
C LEU A 77 9.57 7.43 -12.26
N MET A 78 9.93 7.77 -11.02
CA MET A 78 9.29 8.88 -10.31
C MET A 78 9.62 10.25 -10.96
N ALA A 79 10.83 10.43 -11.50
CA ALA A 79 11.21 11.61 -12.26
C ALA A 79 10.36 11.79 -13.54
N ILE A 80 9.98 10.69 -14.21
CA ILE A 80 9.04 10.71 -15.34
C ILE A 80 7.69 11.32 -14.91
N GLY A 81 7.21 10.97 -13.72
CA GLY A 81 6.00 11.57 -13.14
C GLY A 81 6.12 13.09 -12.98
N ILE A 82 7.24 13.58 -12.45
CA ILE A 82 7.51 15.03 -12.26
C ILE A 82 7.45 15.76 -13.61
N VAL A 83 8.10 15.20 -14.64
CA VAL A 83 8.08 15.75 -16.01
C VAL A 83 6.67 15.75 -16.59
N THR A 84 5.92 14.69 -16.33
CA THR A 84 4.54 14.56 -16.83
C THR A 84 3.60 15.58 -16.20
N VAL A 85 3.74 15.86 -14.90
CA VAL A 85 2.96 16.91 -14.22
C VAL A 85 3.30 18.29 -14.77
N TYR A 86 4.59 18.53 -15.07
CA TYR A 86 4.97 19.76 -15.78
C TYR A 86 4.23 19.89 -17.12
N ALA A 87 4.22 18.81 -17.94
CA ALA A 87 3.55 18.80 -19.23
C ALA A 87 2.03 19.01 -19.09
N ALA A 88 1.38 18.31 -18.16
CA ALA A 88 -0.06 18.43 -17.90
C ALA A 88 -0.43 19.85 -17.45
N THR A 89 0.33 20.43 -16.52
CA THR A 89 0.07 21.79 -16.05
C THR A 89 0.30 22.82 -17.16
N ARG A 90 1.28 22.59 -18.02
CA ARG A 90 1.55 23.44 -19.18
C ARG A 90 0.37 23.46 -20.19
N MET A 91 -0.43 22.40 -20.21
CA MET A 91 -1.66 22.35 -21.03
C MET A 91 -2.79 23.23 -20.43
N LEU A 92 -2.78 23.41 -19.10
CA LEU A 92 -3.82 24.13 -18.35
C LEU A 92 -3.51 25.63 -18.15
N THR A 93 -2.24 26.01 -18.27
CA THR A 93 -1.74 27.35 -17.90
C THR A 93 -0.98 28.00 -19.04
N SER A 94 -1.03 29.34 -19.11
CA SER A 94 -0.30 30.11 -20.11
C SER A 94 1.13 30.48 -19.68
N GLY A 95 1.36 30.57 -18.35
CA GLY A 95 2.64 30.93 -17.76
C GLY A 95 3.65 29.78 -17.69
N ASN A 96 4.92 30.09 -17.37
CA ASN A 96 5.96 29.09 -17.14
C ASN A 96 6.14 28.75 -15.65
N THR A 97 5.81 29.66 -14.76
CA THR A 97 5.94 29.48 -13.30
C THR A 97 4.99 28.42 -12.76
N PRO A 98 3.70 28.39 -13.12
CA PRO A 98 2.76 27.38 -12.61
C PRO A 98 3.17 25.93 -12.88
N PRO A 99 3.63 25.53 -14.08
CA PRO A 99 4.11 24.17 -14.31
C PRO A 99 5.30 23.77 -13.45
N VAL A 100 6.23 24.71 -13.18
CA VAL A 100 7.38 24.45 -12.30
C VAL A 100 6.93 24.20 -10.87
N VAL A 101 6.01 25.04 -10.35
CA VAL A 101 5.51 24.89 -8.98
C VAL A 101 4.65 23.63 -8.84
N ALA A 102 3.84 23.30 -9.84
CA ALA A 102 3.07 22.07 -9.85
C ALA A 102 3.98 20.83 -9.80
N SER A 103 5.08 20.83 -10.58
CA SER A 103 6.08 19.77 -10.56
C SER A 103 6.79 19.67 -9.20
N LEU A 104 7.07 20.82 -8.58
CA LEU A 104 7.66 20.87 -7.25
C LEU A 104 6.69 20.31 -6.19
N LEU A 105 5.43 20.72 -6.22
CA LEU A 105 4.40 20.19 -5.31
C LEU A 105 4.23 18.68 -5.49
N TYR A 106 4.18 18.18 -6.71
CA TYR A 106 4.09 16.76 -6.99
C TYR A 106 5.31 16.00 -6.46
N ALA A 107 6.53 16.48 -6.74
CA ALA A 107 7.76 15.83 -6.31
C ALA A 107 7.85 15.65 -4.79
N PHE A 108 7.28 16.60 -4.03
CA PHE A 108 7.36 16.62 -2.57
C PHE A 108 6.04 16.30 -1.87
N THR A 109 5.04 15.71 -2.56
CA THR A 109 3.88 15.12 -1.86
C THR A 109 4.28 13.88 -1.10
N PRO A 110 3.61 13.54 0.01
CA PRO A 110 3.92 12.33 0.77
C PRO A 110 3.90 11.06 -0.08
N SER A 111 2.94 10.92 -0.99
CA SER A 111 2.82 9.75 -1.87
C SER A 111 3.92 9.64 -2.92
N THR A 112 4.51 10.74 -3.36
CA THR A 112 5.63 10.74 -4.31
C THR A 112 6.97 10.54 -3.59
N LEU A 113 7.13 11.17 -2.43
CA LEU A 113 8.29 10.95 -1.57
C LEU A 113 8.31 9.55 -0.98
N TYR A 114 7.13 8.99 -0.73
CA TYR A 114 6.97 7.71 -0.07
C TYR A 114 5.86 6.86 -0.74
N PRO A 115 6.12 6.32 -1.95
CA PRO A 115 5.13 5.58 -2.73
C PRO A 115 4.51 4.35 -2.04
N SER A 116 5.13 3.77 -0.99
CA SER A 116 4.59 2.64 -0.25
C SER A 116 3.36 2.94 0.58
N LEU A 117 3.08 4.21 0.81
CA LEU A 117 1.77 4.58 1.34
C LEU A 117 0.62 4.05 0.49
N LEU A 118 0.92 3.70 -0.76
CA LEU A 118 -0.07 3.43 -1.79
C LEU A 118 -0.14 1.97 -2.19
N ASP A 119 0.97 1.23 -2.09
CA ASP A 119 1.03 -0.10 -2.68
C ASP A 119 2.26 -0.90 -2.21
N TYR A 120 2.04 -2.06 -1.62
CA TYR A 120 3.09 -3.00 -1.23
C TYR A 120 3.71 -3.76 -2.42
N TYR A 121 3.02 -3.78 -3.57
CA TYR A 121 3.41 -4.59 -4.72
C TYR A 121 4.37 -3.89 -5.69
N GLY A 122 4.67 -2.62 -5.46
CA GLY A 122 5.57 -1.84 -6.32
C GLY A 122 4.99 -1.38 -7.65
N PHE A 123 3.73 -1.73 -7.96
CA PHE A 123 3.07 -1.27 -9.19
C PHE A 123 2.95 0.25 -9.25
N VAL A 124 2.85 0.89 -8.10
CA VAL A 124 2.76 2.35 -7.99
C VAL A 124 3.94 3.07 -8.65
N LEU A 125 5.13 2.47 -8.70
CA LEU A 125 6.30 3.04 -9.38
C LEU A 125 6.09 3.19 -10.89
N LEU A 126 5.21 2.40 -11.49
CA LEU A 126 4.88 2.49 -12.91
C LEU A 126 3.71 3.44 -13.21
N THR A 127 3.02 3.94 -12.19
CA THR A 127 1.92 4.90 -12.34
C THR A 127 2.32 6.15 -13.15
N PRO A 128 3.55 6.71 -13.05
CA PRO A 128 3.99 7.78 -13.93
C PRO A 128 3.90 7.46 -15.42
N LEU A 129 4.04 6.20 -15.84
CA LEU A 129 3.84 5.80 -17.24
C LEU A 129 2.38 5.95 -17.67
N ILE A 130 1.44 5.63 -16.79
CA ILE A 130 0.00 5.85 -17.00
C ILE A 130 -0.27 7.35 -17.19
N LEU A 131 0.32 8.20 -16.36
CA LEU A 131 0.20 9.64 -16.52
C LEU A 131 0.71 10.12 -17.87
N VAL A 132 1.85 9.61 -18.33
CA VAL A 132 2.37 9.92 -19.68
C VAL A 132 1.37 9.51 -20.75
N ALA A 133 0.81 8.29 -20.66
CA ALA A 133 -0.17 7.79 -21.62
C ALA A 133 -1.44 8.66 -21.63
N ILE A 134 -1.99 9.03 -20.48
CA ILE A 134 -3.16 9.92 -20.36
C ILE A 134 -2.87 11.28 -20.98
N VAL A 135 -1.74 11.91 -20.65
CA VAL A 135 -1.38 13.23 -21.18
C VAL A 135 -1.17 13.19 -22.68
N LEU A 136 -0.47 12.18 -23.20
CA LEU A 136 -0.25 12.00 -24.63
C LEU A 136 -1.57 11.76 -25.37
N ALA A 137 -2.45 10.91 -24.85
CA ALA A 137 -3.76 10.63 -25.45
C ALA A 137 -4.64 11.89 -25.49
N ILE A 138 -4.84 12.56 -24.35
CA ILE A 138 -5.69 13.77 -24.28
C ILE A 138 -5.12 14.88 -25.15
N ARG A 139 -3.80 15.13 -25.10
CA ARG A 139 -3.15 16.14 -25.94
C ARG A 139 -3.22 15.76 -27.43
N GLY A 140 -2.96 14.50 -27.75
CA GLY A 140 -3.04 14.00 -29.11
C GLY A 140 -4.42 14.15 -29.72
N LEU A 141 -5.48 13.86 -28.95
CA LEU A 141 -6.86 14.06 -29.34
C LEU A 141 -7.20 15.57 -29.46
N ALA A 142 -6.82 16.38 -28.48
CA ALA A 142 -7.13 17.81 -28.47
C ALA A 142 -6.52 18.57 -29.66
N ILE A 143 -5.33 18.19 -30.15
CA ILE A 143 -4.66 18.81 -31.29
C ILE A 143 -4.65 17.94 -32.55
N SER A 144 -5.37 16.82 -32.54
CA SER A 144 -5.45 15.84 -33.65
C SER A 144 -4.09 15.34 -34.14
N SER A 145 -3.13 15.17 -33.22
CA SER A 145 -1.75 14.76 -33.54
C SER A 145 -1.61 13.24 -33.57
N LYS A 146 -1.53 12.66 -34.76
CA LYS A 146 -1.32 11.21 -34.96
C LYS A 146 -0.06 10.69 -34.25
N LYS A 147 1.06 11.46 -34.25
CA LYS A 147 2.31 11.06 -33.59
C LYS A 147 2.14 10.86 -32.08
N LEU A 148 1.46 11.80 -31.39
CA LEU A 148 1.20 11.67 -29.96
C LEU A 148 0.25 10.51 -29.66
N LEU A 149 -0.76 10.30 -30.52
CA LEU A 149 -1.69 9.18 -30.36
C LEU A 149 -1.02 7.83 -30.55
N TYR A 150 -0.15 7.67 -31.56
CA TYR A 150 0.63 6.43 -31.72
C TYR A 150 1.52 6.17 -30.51
N ALA A 151 2.20 7.20 -29.98
CA ALA A 151 3.00 7.06 -28.77
C ALA A 151 2.14 6.66 -27.57
N ALA A 152 0.96 7.26 -27.39
CA ALA A 152 0.01 6.90 -26.34
C ALA A 152 -0.49 5.45 -26.48
N CYS A 153 -0.85 5.03 -27.69
CA CYS A 153 -1.31 3.67 -27.98
C CYS A 153 -0.21 2.62 -27.72
N ALA A 154 1.03 2.89 -28.13
CA ALA A 154 2.16 1.99 -27.87
C ALA A 154 2.43 1.88 -26.37
N LEU A 155 2.40 3.01 -25.65
CA LEU A 155 2.60 3.02 -24.21
C LEU A 155 1.46 2.29 -23.48
N GLN A 156 0.20 2.44 -23.93
CA GLN A 156 -0.93 1.70 -23.36
C GLN A 156 -0.76 0.19 -23.52
N ALA A 157 -0.27 -0.29 -24.65
CA ALA A 157 0.00 -1.71 -24.85
C ALA A 157 1.01 -2.24 -23.81
N ILE A 158 2.05 -1.46 -23.52
CA ILE A 158 3.03 -1.78 -22.49
C ILE A 158 2.38 -1.76 -21.09
N ILE A 159 1.59 -0.74 -20.77
CA ILE A 159 0.93 -0.58 -19.46
C ILE A 159 -0.04 -1.74 -19.20
N VAL A 160 -0.81 -2.18 -20.19
CA VAL A 160 -1.73 -3.34 -20.05
C VAL A 160 -0.99 -4.60 -19.62
N ILE A 161 0.23 -4.78 -20.05
CA ILE A 161 1.06 -5.93 -19.66
C ILE A 161 1.63 -5.74 -18.24
N LEU A 162 2.05 -4.52 -17.88
CA LEU A 162 2.89 -4.28 -16.72
C LEU A 162 2.16 -3.82 -15.46
N HIS A 163 0.99 -3.18 -15.56
CA HIS A 163 0.39 -2.43 -14.43
C HIS A 163 -1.03 -2.89 -14.10
N THR A 164 -1.36 -2.95 -12.81
CA THR A 164 -2.71 -3.30 -12.33
C THR A 164 -3.77 -2.22 -12.62
N ALA A 165 -3.37 -0.94 -12.67
CA ALA A 165 -4.25 0.17 -13.05
C ALA A 165 -4.25 0.48 -14.56
N TYR A 166 -4.02 -0.52 -15.43
CA TYR A 166 -3.99 -0.41 -16.89
C TYR A 166 -5.27 0.18 -17.49
N TRP A 167 -6.39 -0.01 -16.83
CA TRP A 167 -7.71 0.51 -17.19
C TRP A 167 -7.80 2.04 -17.07
N ALA A 168 -6.91 2.68 -16.28
CA ALA A 168 -6.99 4.11 -15.97
C ALA A 168 -6.88 5.00 -17.21
N THR A 169 -6.03 4.65 -18.17
CA THR A 169 -5.90 5.41 -19.42
C THR A 169 -7.16 5.26 -20.28
N ALA A 170 -7.71 4.03 -20.38
CA ALA A 170 -8.96 3.78 -21.10
C ALA A 170 -10.11 4.59 -20.51
N LEU A 171 -10.25 4.61 -19.18
CA LEU A 171 -11.25 5.40 -18.47
C LEU A 171 -11.05 6.91 -18.70
N ALA A 172 -9.81 7.40 -18.65
CA ALA A 172 -9.52 8.81 -18.91
C ALA A 172 -9.89 9.24 -20.34
N VAL A 173 -9.62 8.40 -21.34
CA VAL A 173 -10.01 8.64 -22.74
C VAL A 173 -11.53 8.58 -22.89
N SER A 174 -12.19 7.65 -22.21
CA SER A 174 -13.68 7.56 -22.20
C SER A 174 -14.33 8.81 -21.62
N ILE A 175 -13.81 9.32 -20.50
CA ILE A 175 -14.29 10.58 -19.89
C ILE A 175 -14.03 11.77 -20.82
N TYR A 176 -12.83 11.84 -21.44
CA TYR A 176 -12.52 12.89 -22.41
C TYR A 176 -13.53 12.90 -23.57
N THR A 177 -13.75 11.75 -24.21
CA THR A 177 -14.65 11.65 -25.36
C THR A 177 -16.11 11.93 -24.98
N LEU A 178 -16.55 11.51 -23.80
CA LEU A 178 -17.89 11.83 -23.29
C LEU A 178 -18.07 13.35 -23.12
N ILE A 179 -17.08 14.05 -22.56
CA ILE A 179 -17.13 15.52 -22.40
C ILE A 179 -17.07 16.22 -23.75
N VAL A 180 -16.23 15.75 -24.69
CA VAL A 180 -16.17 16.31 -26.05
C VAL A 180 -17.51 16.14 -26.75
N TYR A 181 -18.14 14.98 -26.59
CA TYR A 181 -19.45 14.69 -27.19
C TYR A 181 -20.55 15.70 -26.79
N THR A 182 -20.49 16.27 -25.59
CA THR A 182 -21.44 17.34 -25.20
C THR A 182 -21.35 18.60 -26.07
N SER A 183 -20.16 18.86 -26.58
CA SER A 183 -19.89 20.08 -27.36
C SER A 183 -20.01 19.86 -28.87
N ARG A 184 -19.69 18.67 -29.35
CA ARG A 184 -19.72 18.32 -30.78
C ARG A 184 -19.74 16.80 -30.98
N LYS A 185 -20.08 16.34 -32.19
CA LYS A 185 -19.91 14.92 -32.58
C LYS A 185 -18.45 14.48 -32.48
N LEU A 186 -18.27 13.21 -32.18
CA LEU A 186 -16.95 12.60 -32.16
C LEU A 186 -16.41 12.42 -33.60
N THR A 187 -15.17 12.75 -33.77
CA THR A 187 -14.43 12.45 -35.02
C THR A 187 -14.15 10.94 -35.13
N GLN A 188 -13.92 10.45 -36.33
CA GLN A 188 -13.53 9.05 -36.54
C GLN A 188 -12.24 8.70 -35.80
N LEU A 189 -11.31 9.65 -35.70
CA LEU A 189 -10.08 9.47 -34.94
C LEU A 189 -10.33 9.27 -33.45
N GLU A 190 -11.23 10.07 -32.85
CA GLU A 190 -11.62 9.93 -31.43
C GLU A 190 -12.28 8.58 -31.14
N LYS A 191 -13.18 8.13 -32.03
CA LYS A 191 -13.82 6.82 -31.95
C LYS A 191 -12.80 5.68 -32.05
N ALA A 192 -11.88 5.76 -33.01
CA ALA A 192 -10.83 4.75 -33.21
C ALA A 192 -9.89 4.65 -31.99
N VAL A 193 -9.47 5.79 -31.44
CA VAL A 193 -8.61 5.84 -30.24
C VAL A 193 -9.36 5.28 -29.04
N LEU A 194 -10.62 5.69 -28.84
CA LEU A 194 -11.46 5.20 -27.75
C LEU A 194 -11.59 3.66 -27.80
N LEU A 195 -11.92 3.12 -28.98
CA LEU A 195 -12.02 1.66 -29.19
C LEU A 195 -10.70 0.95 -28.94
N TYR A 196 -9.57 1.51 -29.41
CA TYR A 196 -8.27 0.92 -29.17
C TYR A 196 -7.95 0.78 -27.67
N PHE A 197 -8.10 1.89 -26.91
CA PHE A 197 -7.78 1.87 -25.46
C PHE A 197 -8.67 0.93 -24.66
N THR A 198 -9.94 0.79 -25.07
CA THR A 198 -10.88 -0.11 -24.41
C THR A 198 -10.62 -1.57 -24.79
N LEU A 199 -10.48 -1.88 -26.08
CA LEU A 199 -10.31 -3.25 -26.56
C LEU A 199 -8.98 -3.87 -26.10
N ILE A 200 -7.87 -3.09 -26.10
CA ILE A 200 -6.57 -3.59 -25.65
C ILE A 200 -6.55 -3.93 -24.16
N SER A 201 -7.48 -3.36 -23.39
CA SER A 201 -7.59 -3.63 -21.95
C SER A 201 -8.40 -4.91 -21.63
N LEU A 202 -9.23 -5.40 -22.57
CA LEU A 202 -10.10 -6.56 -22.34
C LEU A 202 -9.36 -7.88 -22.05
N PRO A 203 -8.27 -8.24 -22.74
CA PRO A 203 -7.58 -9.50 -22.46
C PRO A 203 -7.11 -9.63 -21.00
N ARG A 204 -6.86 -8.50 -20.33
CA ARG A 204 -6.43 -8.49 -18.92
C ARG A 204 -7.55 -8.92 -17.96
N LEU A 205 -8.82 -8.88 -18.37
CA LEU A 205 -9.93 -9.42 -17.56
C LEU A 205 -9.75 -10.92 -17.27
N VAL A 206 -9.07 -11.65 -18.13
CA VAL A 206 -8.79 -13.10 -17.93
C VAL A 206 -7.64 -13.31 -16.94
N PHE A 207 -6.73 -12.35 -16.83
CA PHE A 207 -5.50 -12.45 -16.02
C PHE A 207 -5.46 -11.45 -14.86
N GLY A 208 -6.53 -10.68 -14.63
CA GLY A 208 -6.62 -9.72 -13.53
C GLY A 208 -6.57 -10.42 -12.17
N VAL A 209 -5.84 -9.83 -11.24
CA VAL A 209 -5.63 -10.37 -9.88
C VAL A 209 -6.63 -9.78 -8.90
N PHE A 210 -7.02 -8.52 -9.11
CA PHE A 210 -7.87 -7.77 -8.19
C PHE A 210 -9.27 -7.54 -8.75
N SER A 211 -10.29 -7.66 -7.91
CA SER A 211 -11.69 -7.45 -8.28
C SER A 211 -11.97 -6.04 -8.83
N TYR A 212 -11.29 -5.02 -8.29
CA TYR A 212 -11.42 -3.64 -8.78
C TYR A 212 -10.88 -3.44 -10.20
N GLU A 213 -9.86 -4.21 -10.62
CA GLU A 213 -9.36 -4.16 -12.01
C GLU A 213 -10.46 -4.53 -13.00
N HIS A 214 -11.22 -5.58 -12.70
CA HIS A 214 -12.35 -6.04 -13.52
C HIS A 214 -13.44 -4.97 -13.57
N PHE A 215 -13.82 -4.45 -12.40
CA PHE A 215 -14.87 -3.42 -12.31
C PHE A 215 -14.52 -2.19 -13.15
N PHE A 216 -13.33 -1.61 -12.97
CA PHE A 216 -12.95 -0.39 -13.69
C PHE A 216 -12.65 -0.63 -15.18
N THR A 217 -12.19 -1.82 -15.57
CA THR A 217 -12.06 -2.17 -16.98
C THR A 217 -13.43 -2.24 -17.66
N ILE A 218 -14.39 -2.94 -17.03
CA ILE A 218 -15.76 -3.02 -17.55
C ILE A 218 -16.41 -1.63 -17.59
N LEU A 219 -16.17 -0.80 -16.56
CA LEU A 219 -16.64 0.58 -16.52
C LEU A 219 -16.11 1.41 -17.70
N ALA A 220 -14.80 1.33 -17.97
CA ALA A 220 -14.20 2.04 -19.10
C ALA A 220 -14.79 1.58 -20.44
N VAL A 221 -14.97 0.27 -20.63
CA VAL A 221 -15.56 -0.33 -21.84
C VAL A 221 -17.03 0.07 -21.98
N SER A 222 -17.82 -0.05 -20.92
CA SER A 222 -19.25 0.30 -20.94
C SER A 222 -19.46 1.78 -21.24
N LEU A 223 -18.65 2.66 -20.65
CA LEU A 223 -18.69 4.09 -20.89
C LEU A 223 -18.31 4.41 -22.34
N ALA A 224 -17.28 3.76 -22.88
CA ALA A 224 -16.85 3.94 -24.25
C ALA A 224 -17.92 3.51 -25.27
N LEU A 225 -18.44 2.29 -25.10
CA LEU A 225 -19.47 1.75 -26.00
C LEU A 225 -20.74 2.58 -25.94
N SER A 226 -21.19 2.98 -24.74
CA SER A 226 -22.37 3.84 -24.59
C SER A 226 -22.17 5.20 -25.26
N THR A 227 -20.97 5.80 -25.12
CA THR A 227 -20.65 7.09 -25.76
C THR A 227 -20.68 6.99 -27.30
N ILE A 228 -20.11 5.93 -27.85
CA ILE A 228 -20.13 5.68 -29.30
C ILE A 228 -21.57 5.43 -29.79
N THR A 229 -22.32 4.58 -29.08
CA THR A 229 -23.68 4.24 -29.46
C THR A 229 -24.58 5.48 -29.51
N ILE A 230 -24.48 6.34 -28.50
CA ILE A 230 -25.28 7.57 -28.44
C ILE A 230 -24.82 8.54 -29.55
N ASP A 231 -23.53 8.65 -29.85
CA ASP A 231 -23.04 9.49 -30.94
C ASP A 231 -23.59 9.06 -32.32
N TYR A 232 -23.92 7.77 -32.48
CA TYR A 232 -24.62 7.28 -33.67
C TYR A 232 -26.11 7.53 -33.66
N LEU A 233 -26.78 7.45 -32.48
CA LEU A 233 -28.23 7.50 -32.37
C LEU A 233 -28.79 8.93 -32.29
N THR A 234 -27.98 9.92 -31.87
CA THR A 234 -28.45 11.27 -31.64
C THR A 234 -28.13 12.22 -32.79
N ASP A 235 -29.10 13.09 -33.13
CA ASP A 235 -28.88 14.16 -34.13
C ASP A 235 -27.88 15.20 -33.56
N PRO A 236 -26.89 15.61 -34.37
CA PRO A 236 -25.87 16.57 -33.95
C PRO A 236 -26.39 17.98 -33.63
N ARG A 237 -27.63 18.30 -33.95
CA ARG A 237 -28.14 19.68 -33.87
C ARG A 237 -28.47 20.18 -32.46
N ASP A 238 -28.70 19.30 -31.51
CA ASP A 238 -29.10 19.68 -30.16
C ASP A 238 -28.04 19.40 -29.08
N ALA A 239 -27.29 20.45 -28.71
CA ALA A 239 -26.28 20.36 -27.64
C ALA A 239 -26.92 20.20 -26.24
N GLY A 240 -28.16 20.68 -26.04
CA GLY A 240 -28.85 20.53 -24.76
C GLY A 240 -29.19 19.09 -24.46
N THR A 241 -29.79 18.39 -25.43
CA THR A 241 -30.12 16.96 -25.31
C THR A 241 -28.86 16.11 -25.07
N ARG A 242 -27.70 16.43 -25.69
CA ARG A 242 -26.44 15.71 -25.46
C ARG A 242 -25.96 15.84 -24.04
N SER A 243 -26.03 17.02 -23.44
CA SER A 243 -25.60 17.23 -22.07
C SER A 243 -26.47 16.48 -21.06
N MET A 244 -27.77 16.32 -21.32
CA MET A 244 -28.69 15.55 -20.48
C MET A 244 -28.40 14.04 -20.50
N LEU A 245 -27.77 13.52 -21.56
CA LEU A 245 -27.46 12.09 -21.70
C LEU A 245 -26.22 11.64 -20.91
N ILE A 246 -25.39 12.57 -20.42
CA ILE A 246 -24.15 12.21 -19.67
C ILE A 246 -24.48 11.40 -18.42
N LEU A 247 -25.40 11.88 -17.60
CA LEU A 247 -25.75 11.25 -16.34
C LEU A 247 -26.35 9.85 -16.53
N PRO A 248 -27.34 9.63 -17.40
CA PRO A 248 -27.86 8.29 -17.71
C PRO A 248 -26.78 7.34 -18.23
N VAL A 249 -25.89 7.82 -19.11
CA VAL A 249 -24.76 7.01 -19.63
C VAL A 249 -23.81 6.59 -18.53
N ALA A 250 -23.42 7.52 -17.66
CA ALA A 250 -22.52 7.23 -16.55
C ALA A 250 -23.17 6.24 -15.56
N VAL A 251 -24.43 6.47 -15.19
CA VAL A 251 -25.20 5.58 -14.31
C VAL A 251 -25.35 4.18 -14.92
N PHE A 252 -25.70 4.09 -16.20
CA PHE A 252 -25.79 2.81 -16.91
C PHE A 252 -24.47 2.07 -16.93
N ALA A 253 -23.36 2.75 -17.25
CA ALA A 253 -22.03 2.15 -17.25
C ALA A 253 -21.62 1.61 -15.88
N VAL A 254 -21.93 2.34 -14.79
CA VAL A 254 -21.67 1.89 -13.41
C VAL A 254 -22.51 0.66 -13.07
N LEU A 255 -23.81 0.67 -13.38
CA LEU A 255 -24.72 -0.46 -13.10
C LEU A 255 -24.30 -1.72 -13.86
N VAL A 256 -23.98 -1.60 -15.15
CA VAL A 256 -23.48 -2.72 -15.95
C VAL A 256 -22.18 -3.27 -15.38
N SER A 257 -21.27 -2.39 -14.96
CA SER A 257 -20.00 -2.79 -14.37
C SER A 257 -20.19 -3.54 -13.06
N ALA A 258 -21.08 -3.06 -12.19
CA ALA A 258 -21.39 -3.71 -10.93
C ALA A 258 -22.02 -5.11 -11.14
N LEU A 259 -22.99 -5.21 -12.06
CA LEU A 259 -23.66 -6.46 -12.38
C LEU A 259 -22.69 -7.50 -12.98
N LEU A 260 -21.87 -7.11 -13.97
CA LEU A 260 -20.93 -8.02 -14.61
C LEU A 260 -19.82 -8.46 -13.66
N THR A 261 -19.28 -7.56 -12.83
CA THR A 261 -18.25 -7.90 -11.84
C THR A 261 -18.79 -8.88 -10.79
N SER A 262 -20.02 -8.69 -10.32
CA SER A 262 -20.67 -9.62 -9.40
C SER A 262 -20.94 -10.98 -10.04
N ALA A 263 -21.35 -11.01 -11.31
CA ALA A 263 -21.61 -12.23 -12.06
C ALA A 263 -20.33 -13.05 -12.32
N LEU A 264 -19.19 -12.40 -12.50
CA LEU A 264 -17.90 -13.06 -12.71
C LEU A 264 -17.33 -13.72 -11.44
N ARG A 265 -17.96 -13.51 -10.28
CA ARG A 265 -17.55 -14.07 -8.98
C ARG A 265 -16.03 -13.96 -8.75
N VAL A 266 -15.48 -12.78 -9.04
CA VAL A 266 -14.06 -12.53 -8.79
C VAL A 266 -13.86 -12.57 -7.28
N GLY A 267 -13.09 -13.56 -6.80
CA GLY A 267 -12.87 -13.78 -5.38
C GLY A 267 -12.38 -12.50 -4.70
N GLU A 268 -12.85 -12.26 -3.49
CA GLU A 268 -12.38 -11.18 -2.63
C GLU A 268 -10.92 -11.44 -2.29
N LEU A 269 -10.03 -10.79 -3.02
CA LEU A 269 -8.65 -10.72 -2.60
C LEU A 269 -8.59 -9.68 -1.47
N TYR A 270 -8.23 -10.12 -0.29
CA TYR A 270 -8.07 -9.28 0.89
C TYR A 270 -6.95 -8.26 0.65
N VAL A 271 -7.31 -7.04 0.28
CA VAL A 271 -6.38 -5.92 0.22
C VAL A 271 -6.21 -5.41 1.65
N GLY A 272 -5.24 -6.00 2.37
CA GLY A 272 -4.91 -5.58 3.72
C GLY A 272 -4.37 -4.15 3.75
N LEU A 273 -4.92 -3.35 4.66
CA LEU A 273 -4.31 -2.18 5.28
C LEU A 273 -3.75 -1.10 4.35
N THR A 274 -4.62 -0.41 3.65
CA THR A 274 -4.28 0.86 3.05
C THR A 274 -4.56 2.00 4.04
N LYS A 275 -3.55 2.83 4.31
CA LYS A 275 -3.77 4.08 5.06
C LYS A 275 -4.70 5.00 4.29
N PRO A 276 -5.47 5.88 4.98
CA PRO A 276 -6.39 6.79 4.32
C PRO A 276 -5.67 7.59 3.23
N PRO A 277 -6.20 7.65 1.99
CA PRO A 277 -5.61 8.39 0.89
C PRO A 277 -5.35 9.88 1.18
N ILE A 278 -6.10 10.44 2.14
CA ILE A 278 -5.99 11.84 2.57
C ILE A 278 -4.56 12.21 2.98
N VAL A 279 -3.86 11.32 3.69
CA VAL A 279 -2.46 11.53 4.11
C VAL A 279 -1.52 11.54 2.89
N ALA A 280 -1.84 10.75 1.87
CA ALA A 280 -1.06 10.66 0.65
C ALA A 280 -1.12 11.92 -0.22
N TYR A 281 -2.22 12.68 -0.14
CA TYR A 281 -2.40 13.91 -0.94
C TYR A 281 -1.64 15.10 -0.37
N GLY A 282 -1.36 15.11 0.92
CA GLY A 282 -0.70 16.22 1.59
C GLY A 282 -1.40 17.57 1.35
N PHE A 283 -0.64 18.65 1.41
CA PHE A 283 -1.17 20.00 1.25
C PHE A 283 -1.60 20.32 -0.21
N ALA A 284 -1.13 19.55 -1.20
CA ALA A 284 -1.53 19.72 -2.60
C ALA A 284 -3.04 19.53 -2.80
N GLY A 285 -3.69 18.69 -1.97
CA GLY A 285 -5.15 18.52 -1.99
C GLY A 285 -5.92 19.80 -1.70
N PHE A 286 -5.52 20.56 -0.69
CA PHE A 286 -6.16 21.83 -0.35
C PHE A 286 -5.98 22.91 -1.43
N LEU A 287 -4.78 23.01 -1.99
CA LEU A 287 -4.52 23.93 -3.09
C LEU A 287 -5.31 23.58 -4.36
N ALA A 288 -5.50 22.28 -4.62
CA ALA A 288 -6.28 21.80 -5.75
C ALA A 288 -7.75 22.19 -5.67
N LEU A 289 -8.36 22.18 -4.48
CA LEU A 289 -9.73 22.63 -4.28
C LEU A 289 -9.89 24.12 -4.68
N GLY A 290 -8.94 24.97 -4.26
CA GLY A 290 -8.88 26.36 -4.70
C GLY A 290 -8.74 26.49 -6.22
N GLY A 291 -7.86 25.67 -6.82
CA GLY A 291 -7.65 25.61 -8.27
C GLY A 291 -8.92 25.21 -9.02
N LEU A 292 -9.69 24.25 -8.50
CA LEU A 292 -10.97 23.81 -9.05
C LEU A 292 -12.02 24.93 -9.04
N VAL A 293 -12.13 25.66 -7.92
CA VAL A 293 -13.05 26.81 -7.82
C VAL A 293 -12.70 27.89 -8.86
N PHE A 294 -11.42 28.20 -9.04
CA PHE A 294 -11.00 29.16 -10.06
C PHE A 294 -11.26 28.68 -11.48
N LEU A 295 -11.12 27.39 -11.71
CA LEU A 295 -11.39 26.76 -12.99
C LEU A 295 -12.89 26.81 -13.36
N LEU A 296 -13.78 26.61 -12.37
CA LEU A 296 -15.23 26.65 -12.56
C LEU A 296 -15.79 28.08 -12.69
N ARG A 297 -15.16 29.09 -12.11
CA ARG A 297 -15.59 30.50 -12.20
C ARG A 297 -15.28 31.16 -13.55
N GLY A 298 -14.35 30.63 -14.34
CA GLY A 298 -13.96 31.16 -15.64
C GLY A 298 -14.77 30.54 -16.79
N ARG A 299 -14.58 31.04 -18.04
CA ARG A 299 -15.00 30.31 -19.24
C ARG A 299 -14.15 29.04 -19.36
N ALA A 300 -14.66 27.95 -18.82
CA ALA A 300 -13.96 26.69 -18.82
C ALA A 300 -13.83 26.14 -20.26
N SER A 301 -12.61 25.89 -20.72
CA SER A 301 -12.42 25.14 -21.95
C SER A 301 -12.77 23.66 -21.71
N VAL A 302 -13.09 22.93 -22.78
CA VAL A 302 -13.34 21.48 -22.73
C VAL A 302 -12.21 20.75 -21.97
N LEU A 303 -10.97 21.16 -22.18
CA LEU A 303 -9.81 20.58 -21.52
C LEU A 303 -9.84 20.80 -19.99
N HIS A 304 -10.27 21.98 -19.53
CA HIS A 304 -10.45 22.26 -18.11
C HIS A 304 -11.51 21.36 -17.46
N CYS A 305 -12.66 21.18 -18.15
CA CYS A 305 -13.72 20.28 -17.67
C CYS A 305 -13.25 18.83 -17.60
N VAL A 306 -12.45 18.38 -18.57
CA VAL A 306 -11.84 17.04 -18.58
C VAL A 306 -10.95 16.85 -17.36
N PHE A 307 -10.03 17.78 -17.09
CA PHE A 307 -9.13 17.66 -15.93
C PHE A 307 -9.87 17.68 -14.59
N ALA A 308 -10.92 18.49 -14.48
CA ALA A 308 -11.79 18.51 -13.29
C ALA A 308 -12.52 17.17 -13.10
N ALA A 309 -13.11 16.64 -14.18
CA ALA A 309 -13.79 15.35 -14.16
C ALA A 309 -12.83 14.19 -13.83
N LEU A 310 -11.64 14.18 -14.42
CA LEU A 310 -10.62 13.19 -14.11
C LEU A 310 -10.17 13.27 -12.63
N LEU A 311 -9.96 14.49 -12.11
CA LEU A 311 -9.64 14.64 -10.69
C LEU A 311 -10.72 14.02 -9.80
N VAL A 312 -11.99 14.39 -10.00
CA VAL A 312 -13.09 13.89 -9.18
C VAL A 312 -13.20 12.36 -9.30
N THR A 313 -13.20 11.84 -10.54
CA THR A 313 -13.32 10.40 -10.79
C THR A 313 -12.18 9.62 -10.14
N PHE A 314 -10.92 10.01 -10.37
CA PHE A 314 -9.79 9.30 -9.80
C PHE A 314 -9.67 9.49 -8.28
N THR A 315 -10.16 10.61 -7.71
CA THR A 315 -10.22 10.76 -6.25
C THR A 315 -11.16 9.74 -5.64
N ILE A 316 -12.35 9.53 -6.23
CA ILE A 316 -13.27 8.49 -5.76
C ILE A 316 -12.65 7.10 -5.93
N ILE A 317 -12.04 6.83 -7.08
CA ILE A 317 -11.41 5.54 -7.36
C ILE A 317 -10.24 5.26 -6.40
N SER A 318 -9.46 6.26 -6.02
CA SER A 318 -8.31 6.07 -5.12
C SER A 318 -8.70 5.63 -3.71
N LEU A 319 -9.97 5.77 -3.31
CA LEU A 319 -10.50 5.20 -2.07
C LEU A 319 -10.59 3.67 -2.14
N ILE A 320 -10.72 3.11 -3.35
CA ILE A 320 -10.87 1.68 -3.61
C ILE A 320 -9.55 1.08 -4.11
N ALA A 321 -8.85 1.81 -5.00
CA ALA A 321 -7.61 1.40 -5.64
C ALA A 321 -6.48 2.40 -5.32
N PRO A 322 -5.81 2.29 -4.19
CA PRO A 322 -4.80 3.26 -3.71
C PRO A 322 -3.63 3.46 -4.69
N SER A 323 -3.29 2.46 -5.51
CA SER A 323 -2.28 2.58 -6.56
C SER A 323 -2.56 3.69 -7.58
N THR A 324 -3.80 4.18 -7.67
CA THR A 324 -4.18 5.32 -8.51
C THR A 324 -3.97 6.69 -7.86
N THR A 325 -3.60 6.74 -6.59
CA THR A 325 -3.42 7.99 -5.84
C THR A 325 -2.39 8.93 -6.48
N LEU A 326 -1.32 8.39 -7.07
CA LEU A 326 -0.34 9.22 -7.80
C LEU A 326 -0.96 9.93 -9.01
N ILE A 327 -1.96 9.33 -9.66
CA ILE A 327 -2.73 9.98 -10.75
C ILE A 327 -3.51 11.17 -10.18
N VAL A 328 -4.17 10.98 -9.04
CA VAL A 328 -4.92 12.04 -8.33
C VAL A 328 -3.98 13.17 -7.93
N VAL A 329 -2.85 12.84 -7.31
CA VAL A 329 -1.85 13.83 -6.88
C VAL A 329 -1.30 14.63 -8.06
N ALA A 330 -1.11 13.99 -9.22
CA ALA A 330 -0.69 14.68 -10.44
C ALA A 330 -1.73 15.71 -10.90
N PHE A 331 -3.02 15.33 -10.93
CA PHE A 331 -4.09 16.25 -11.27
C PHE A 331 -4.27 17.35 -10.21
N MET A 332 -4.16 17.02 -8.92
CA MET A 332 -4.18 17.99 -7.82
C MET A 332 -3.05 19.02 -7.98
N SER A 333 -1.83 18.57 -8.26
CA SER A 333 -0.67 19.44 -8.45
C SER A 333 -0.84 20.34 -9.68
N ALA A 334 -1.39 19.82 -10.79
CA ALA A 334 -1.68 20.60 -11.98
C ALA A 334 -2.72 21.70 -11.72
N LEU A 335 -3.78 21.41 -10.97
CA LEU A 335 -4.80 22.39 -10.58
C LEU A 335 -4.28 23.41 -9.55
N SER A 336 -3.40 22.99 -8.66
CA SER A 336 -2.68 23.91 -7.75
C SER A 336 -1.83 24.92 -8.54
N GLY A 337 -1.19 24.47 -9.62
CA GLY A 337 -0.51 25.35 -10.56
C GLY A 337 -1.45 26.38 -11.19
N ARG A 338 -2.68 26.02 -11.52
CA ARG A 338 -3.69 26.94 -12.04
C ARG A 338 -4.14 27.98 -11.00
N LEU A 339 -4.35 27.57 -9.75
CA LEU A 339 -4.62 28.49 -8.64
C LEU A 339 -3.49 29.51 -8.49
N LEU A 340 -2.24 29.02 -8.53
CA LEU A 340 -1.07 29.87 -8.43
C LEU A 340 -1.00 30.92 -9.56
N GLU A 341 -1.31 30.51 -10.81
CA GLU A 341 -1.39 31.45 -11.95
C GLU A 341 -2.43 32.54 -11.70
N ALA A 342 -3.62 32.15 -11.22
CA ALA A 342 -4.67 33.10 -10.87
C ALA A 342 -4.24 34.06 -9.76
N ALA A 343 -3.62 33.56 -8.70
CA ALA A 343 -3.10 34.35 -7.58
C ALA A 343 -2.01 35.33 -8.03
N LEU A 344 -1.03 34.86 -8.82
CA LEU A 344 0.06 35.70 -9.35
C LEU A 344 -0.46 36.78 -10.33
N THR A 345 -1.45 36.43 -11.15
CA THR A 345 -2.08 37.39 -12.07
C THR A 345 -2.83 38.44 -11.29
N SER A 346 -3.60 38.06 -10.29
CA SER A 346 -4.32 38.99 -9.40
C SER A 346 -3.33 39.87 -8.64
N ALA A 347 -2.23 39.31 -8.13
CA ALA A 347 -1.20 40.10 -7.45
C ALA A 347 -0.55 41.14 -8.38
N ARG A 348 -0.36 40.86 -9.67
CA ARG A 348 0.21 41.77 -10.66
C ARG A 348 -0.70 42.96 -10.97
N THR A 349 -2.02 42.82 -10.84
CA THR A 349 -2.98 43.90 -11.07
C THR A 349 -3.03 44.92 -9.93
N ILE A 350 -2.41 44.61 -8.77
CA ILE A 350 -2.36 45.53 -7.62
C ILE A 350 -1.49 46.72 -7.94
N LYS A 351 -2.07 47.92 -7.91
CA LYS A 351 -1.38 49.18 -8.23
C LYS A 351 -0.25 49.53 -7.23
N SER A 352 -0.47 49.31 -5.94
CA SER A 352 0.53 49.56 -4.89
C SER A 352 1.67 48.54 -4.97
N ARG A 353 2.90 49.02 -5.15
CA ARG A 353 4.13 48.19 -5.22
C ARG A 353 4.33 47.36 -3.95
N SER A 354 4.13 47.94 -2.76
CA SER A 354 4.26 47.25 -1.49
C SER A 354 3.27 46.11 -1.37
N LYS A 355 1.96 46.35 -1.60
CA LYS A 355 0.90 45.31 -1.54
C LYS A 355 1.14 44.21 -2.57
N ARG A 356 1.63 44.55 -3.78
CA ARG A 356 1.96 43.57 -4.82
C ARG A 356 3.09 42.65 -4.38
N VAL A 357 4.19 43.22 -3.84
CA VAL A 357 5.32 42.43 -3.33
C VAL A 357 4.86 41.52 -2.18
N SER A 358 4.09 42.06 -1.22
CA SER A 358 3.54 41.27 -0.10
C SER A 358 2.65 40.12 -0.58
N SER A 359 1.80 40.34 -1.59
CA SER A 359 0.95 39.28 -2.15
C SER A 359 1.76 38.20 -2.88
N GLN A 360 2.82 38.57 -3.58
CA GLN A 360 3.72 37.60 -4.21
C GLN A 360 4.52 36.81 -3.16
N LEU A 361 4.98 37.46 -2.11
CA LEU A 361 5.68 36.83 -0.99
C LEU A 361 4.75 35.82 -0.29
N LEU A 362 3.47 36.18 -0.07
CA LEU A 362 2.49 35.27 0.52
C LEU A 362 2.35 33.98 -0.30
N VAL A 363 2.30 34.06 -1.62
CA VAL A 363 2.25 32.87 -2.48
C VAL A 363 3.49 32.00 -2.32
N VAL A 364 4.68 32.60 -2.25
CA VAL A 364 5.94 31.86 -2.01
C VAL A 364 5.91 31.18 -0.64
N VAL A 365 5.50 31.92 0.40
CA VAL A 365 5.38 31.35 1.77
C VAL A 365 4.42 30.17 1.78
N LEU A 366 3.26 30.26 1.14
CA LEU A 366 2.29 29.14 1.05
C LEU A 366 2.91 27.91 0.38
N VAL A 367 3.68 28.09 -0.69
CA VAL A 367 4.38 26.97 -1.36
C VAL A 367 5.42 26.35 -0.43
N VAL A 368 6.22 27.17 0.26
CA VAL A 368 7.24 26.68 1.20
C VAL A 368 6.61 25.92 2.35
N VAL A 369 5.52 26.43 2.94
CA VAL A 369 4.77 25.74 4.00
C VAL A 369 4.20 24.43 3.50
N ALA A 370 3.63 24.39 2.28
CA ALA A 370 3.10 23.18 1.68
C ALA A 370 4.20 22.12 1.49
N LEU A 371 5.37 22.51 1.02
CA LEU A 371 6.50 21.61 0.86
C LEU A 371 7.02 21.09 2.19
N TYR A 372 7.20 21.96 3.17
CA TYR A 372 7.67 21.58 4.50
C TYR A 372 6.69 20.58 5.17
N ALA A 373 5.39 20.90 5.19
CA ALA A 373 4.38 20.01 5.74
C ALA A 373 4.36 18.66 5.03
N SER A 374 4.49 18.63 3.71
CA SER A 374 4.52 17.39 2.94
C SER A 374 5.75 16.54 3.24
N ILE A 375 6.93 17.13 3.34
CA ILE A 375 8.17 16.43 3.69
C ILE A 375 8.07 15.88 5.11
N THR A 376 7.58 16.66 6.08
CA THR A 376 7.41 16.22 7.47
C THR A 376 6.47 15.02 7.54
N VAL A 377 5.31 15.08 6.85
CA VAL A 377 4.37 13.95 6.79
C VAL A 377 5.00 12.72 6.14
N ALA A 378 5.79 12.88 5.07
CA ALA A 378 6.46 11.75 4.42
C ALA A 378 7.49 11.10 5.35
N VAL A 379 8.28 11.89 6.07
CA VAL A 379 9.26 11.39 7.05
C VAL A 379 8.57 10.69 8.21
N ASP A 380 7.53 11.29 8.79
CA ASP A 380 6.78 10.66 9.88
C ASP A 380 6.13 9.36 9.44
N GLN A 381 5.62 9.31 8.21
CA GLN A 381 5.07 8.09 7.64
C GLN A 381 6.14 7.04 7.36
N HIS A 382 7.34 7.42 6.92
CA HIS A 382 8.44 6.47 6.74
C HIS A 382 8.71 5.68 8.02
N TYR A 383 8.80 6.33 9.15
CA TYR A 383 9.03 5.67 10.43
C TYR A 383 7.79 4.94 10.99
N SER A 384 6.59 5.35 10.63
CA SER A 384 5.34 4.77 11.14
C SER A 384 4.78 3.63 10.29
N VAL A 385 5.17 3.53 9.02
CA VAL A 385 4.61 2.53 8.07
C VAL A 385 5.43 1.26 8.00
N HIS A 386 6.54 1.19 8.70
CA HIS A 386 7.28 -0.05 8.79
C HIS A 386 6.32 -1.19 9.24
N PRO A 387 6.25 -2.37 8.58
CA PRO A 387 5.23 -3.38 8.86
C PRO A 387 5.16 -3.80 10.32
N ALA A 388 6.29 -3.94 11.00
CA ALA A 388 6.31 -4.16 12.44
C ALA A 388 5.97 -2.90 13.25
N LEU A 389 6.06 -1.69 12.66
CA LEU A 389 5.78 -0.42 13.31
C LEU A 389 4.38 0.12 13.00
N VAL A 390 3.74 -0.31 11.91
CA VAL A 390 2.38 0.15 11.54
C VAL A 390 1.38 -0.06 12.66
N ARG A 391 1.61 -1.10 13.45
CA ARG A 391 0.75 -1.47 14.59
C ARG A 391 1.30 -1.01 15.93
N VAL A 392 2.59 -0.66 15.99
CA VAL A 392 3.16 -0.03 17.17
C VAL A 392 2.60 1.37 17.24
N SER A 393 1.57 1.50 18.02
CA SER A 393 0.78 2.65 18.42
C SER A 393 1.25 4.04 17.93
N PRO A 394 0.34 4.87 17.44
CA PRO A 394 0.57 6.31 17.26
C PRO A 394 1.04 7.03 18.53
N GLN A 395 1.10 6.35 19.67
CA GLN A 395 1.55 6.84 20.96
C GLN A 395 3.08 6.71 21.16
N LEU A 396 3.81 5.99 20.29
CA LEU A 396 5.26 5.95 20.37
C LEU A 396 5.85 7.26 19.87
N ASP A 397 6.77 7.81 20.67
CA ASP A 397 7.55 8.95 20.24
C ASP A 397 8.46 8.59 19.04
N ARG A 398 8.88 9.60 18.30
CA ARG A 398 9.71 9.44 17.10
C ARG A 398 11.02 8.69 17.41
N ALA A 399 11.65 8.97 18.55
CA ALA A 399 12.90 8.31 18.94
C ALA A 399 12.72 6.81 19.17
N SER A 400 11.58 6.41 19.71
CA SER A 400 11.22 4.99 19.88
C SER A 400 10.96 4.31 18.53
N GLN A 401 10.29 4.99 17.61
CA GLN A 401 10.07 4.49 16.25
C GLN A 401 11.40 4.28 15.51
N GLU A 402 12.32 5.24 15.57
CA GLU A 402 13.67 5.14 14.96
C GLU A 402 14.49 3.99 15.56
N ARG A 403 14.40 3.77 16.88
CA ARG A 403 15.07 2.64 17.55
C ARG A 403 14.55 1.29 17.06
N VAL A 404 13.23 1.13 16.96
CA VAL A 404 12.62 -0.11 16.48
C VAL A 404 13.01 -0.37 15.04
N TYR A 405 12.98 0.64 14.19
CA TYR A 405 13.40 0.54 12.80
C TYR A 405 14.85 0.06 12.65
N SER A 406 15.77 0.72 13.35
CA SER A 406 17.20 0.33 13.35
C SER A 406 17.42 -1.08 13.91
N TRP A 407 16.64 -1.46 14.93
CA TRP A 407 16.68 -2.80 15.51
C TRP A 407 16.24 -3.86 14.50
N ILE A 408 15.13 -3.66 13.79
CA ILE A 408 14.63 -4.64 12.82
C ILE A 408 15.63 -4.88 11.69
N ILE A 409 16.25 -3.82 11.14
CA ILE A 409 17.28 -3.98 10.10
C ILE A 409 18.47 -4.78 10.62
N ARG A 410 18.95 -4.47 11.84
CA ARG A 410 20.03 -5.20 12.47
C ARG A 410 19.67 -6.66 12.66
N VAL A 411 18.50 -6.93 13.21
CA VAL A 411 18.01 -8.28 13.51
C VAL A 411 17.82 -9.11 12.24
N ALA A 412 17.33 -8.52 11.15
CA ALA A 412 17.22 -9.24 9.88
C ALA A 412 18.57 -9.75 9.39
N GLY A 413 19.63 -8.93 9.53
CA GLY A 413 21.01 -9.33 9.19
C GLY A 413 21.56 -10.43 10.09
N GLU A 414 21.37 -10.32 11.40
CA GLU A 414 21.81 -11.34 12.38
C GLU A 414 21.07 -12.66 12.18
N LEU A 415 19.75 -12.59 11.92
CA LEU A 415 18.92 -13.74 11.64
C LEU A 415 19.35 -14.48 10.38
N ALA A 416 19.62 -13.75 9.31
CA ALA A 416 20.13 -14.33 8.08
C ALA A 416 21.47 -15.06 8.31
N SER A 417 22.35 -14.51 9.14
CA SER A 417 23.61 -15.18 9.53
C SER A 417 23.34 -16.48 10.29
N ARG A 418 22.43 -16.47 11.26
CA ARG A 418 22.06 -17.65 12.04
C ARG A 418 21.42 -18.76 11.20
N ILE A 419 20.57 -18.41 10.25
CA ILE A 419 20.00 -19.38 9.32
C ILE A 419 21.10 -19.98 8.44
N LEU A 420 22.02 -19.17 7.91
CA LEU A 420 23.16 -19.62 7.11
C LEU A 420 24.09 -20.58 7.85
N GLU A 421 24.37 -20.31 9.12
CA GLU A 421 25.19 -21.18 9.97
C GLU A 421 24.59 -22.59 10.14
N ASN A 422 23.26 -22.69 10.05
CA ASN A 422 22.51 -23.92 10.34
C ASN A 422 21.93 -24.62 9.10
N THR A 423 22.19 -24.11 7.90
CA THR A 423 21.50 -24.57 6.68
C THR A 423 22.46 -24.75 5.52
N THR A 424 22.30 -25.83 4.78
CA THR A 424 23.12 -26.17 3.60
C THR A 424 22.30 -26.23 2.30
N GLY A 425 21.16 -25.54 2.20
CA GLY A 425 20.33 -25.64 1.01
C GLY A 425 19.15 -24.70 1.02
N ARG A 426 18.10 -25.12 0.34
CA ARG A 426 16.83 -24.39 0.27
C ARG A 426 16.10 -24.45 1.63
N VAL A 427 15.60 -23.31 2.08
CA VAL A 427 14.90 -23.17 3.37
C VAL A 427 13.45 -22.76 3.18
N LEU A 428 12.56 -23.31 4.02
CA LEU A 428 11.19 -22.87 4.16
C LEU A 428 11.11 -21.86 5.31
N ILE A 429 10.52 -20.68 5.05
CA ILE A 429 10.22 -19.70 6.09
C ILE A 429 8.71 -19.50 6.18
N VAL A 430 8.19 -19.64 7.39
CA VAL A 430 6.83 -19.29 7.79
C VAL A 430 6.92 -18.05 8.66
N ALA A 431 6.38 -16.95 8.18
CA ALA A 431 6.37 -15.68 8.89
C ALA A 431 5.08 -14.91 8.54
N ASN A 432 4.73 -13.92 9.34
CA ASN A 432 3.71 -12.97 8.91
C ASN A 432 4.13 -12.31 7.59
N TRP A 433 3.20 -12.20 6.65
CA TRP A 433 3.44 -11.64 5.33
C TRP A 433 3.99 -10.20 5.36
N GLU A 434 3.71 -9.43 6.41
CA GLU A 434 4.14 -8.03 6.52
C GLU A 434 5.67 -7.85 6.59
N TYR A 435 6.38 -8.81 7.18
CA TYR A 435 7.85 -8.74 7.32
C TYR A 435 8.61 -9.91 6.68
N SER A 436 7.90 -10.87 6.10
CA SER A 436 8.52 -12.03 5.43
C SER A 436 9.44 -11.61 4.29
N PHE A 437 9.12 -10.52 3.59
CA PHE A 437 9.94 -10.01 2.49
C PHE A 437 11.30 -9.47 2.90
N TRP A 438 11.43 -8.93 4.10
CA TRP A 438 12.75 -8.45 4.57
C TRP A 438 13.68 -9.58 4.84
N LEU A 439 13.14 -10.62 5.48
CA LEU A 439 13.88 -11.84 5.70
C LEU A 439 14.31 -12.45 4.37
N TYR A 440 13.38 -12.47 3.41
CA TYR A 440 13.67 -12.95 2.07
C TYR A 440 14.79 -12.13 1.41
N GLU A 441 14.69 -10.80 1.44
CA GLU A 441 15.70 -9.92 0.86
C GLU A 441 17.08 -10.17 1.44
N GLU A 442 17.18 -10.17 2.77
CA GLU A 442 18.46 -10.30 3.44
C GLU A 442 19.07 -11.70 3.24
N LEU A 443 18.26 -12.74 3.27
CA LEU A 443 18.69 -14.10 3.00
C LEU A 443 19.11 -14.29 1.53
N ALA A 444 18.31 -13.77 0.58
CA ALA A 444 18.62 -13.83 -0.84
C ALA A 444 19.89 -13.05 -1.19
N ARG A 445 20.11 -11.88 -0.55
CA ARG A 445 21.33 -11.08 -0.71
C ARG A 445 22.58 -11.85 -0.26
N ARG A 446 22.45 -12.73 0.71
CA ARG A 446 23.50 -13.62 1.21
C ARG A 446 23.58 -14.97 0.50
N GLY A 447 22.79 -15.16 -0.56
CA GLY A 447 22.81 -16.34 -1.40
C GLY A 447 22.03 -17.55 -0.87
N VAL A 448 21.15 -17.36 0.13
CA VAL A 448 20.26 -18.43 0.63
C VAL A 448 19.11 -18.62 -0.33
N ASP A 449 18.80 -19.86 -0.67
CA ASP A 449 17.61 -20.22 -1.43
C ASP A 449 16.39 -20.34 -0.49
N VAL A 450 15.50 -19.34 -0.51
CA VAL A 450 14.38 -19.21 0.42
C VAL A 450 13.05 -19.48 -0.28
N TYR A 451 12.21 -20.29 0.33
CA TYR A 451 10.80 -20.43 0.01
C TYR A 451 9.96 -19.79 1.13
N LEU A 452 9.19 -18.75 0.81
CA LEU A 452 8.24 -18.14 1.74
C LEU A 452 6.88 -18.80 1.61
N LEU A 453 6.35 -19.34 2.71
CA LEU A 453 5.00 -19.90 2.71
C LEU A 453 3.93 -18.80 2.63
N THR A 454 4.16 -17.67 3.29
CA THR A 454 3.26 -16.50 3.22
C THR A 454 3.83 -15.39 2.38
N SER A 455 2.97 -14.88 1.50
CA SER A 455 3.28 -13.69 0.69
C SER A 455 1.99 -12.87 0.53
N PRO A 456 2.06 -11.53 0.55
CA PRO A 456 0.89 -10.69 0.31
C PRO A 456 0.31 -10.86 -1.11
N VAL A 457 1.11 -11.41 -2.02
CA VAL A 457 0.74 -11.73 -3.41
C VAL A 457 0.68 -13.24 -3.65
N GLY A 458 0.92 -14.05 -2.62
CA GLY A 458 0.83 -15.51 -2.67
C GLY A 458 -0.58 -16.01 -2.90
N SER A 459 -0.70 -17.33 -3.08
CA SER A 459 -2.00 -17.96 -3.25
C SER A 459 -2.81 -17.87 -1.95
N VAL A 460 -4.13 -17.85 -2.08
CA VAL A 460 -5.03 -17.91 -0.91
C VAL A 460 -4.78 -19.21 -0.14
N GLU A 461 -4.48 -20.31 -0.87
CA GLU A 461 -4.19 -21.63 -0.30
C GLU A 461 -2.97 -21.57 0.65
N ASP A 462 -1.92 -20.84 0.31
CA ASP A 462 -0.72 -20.74 1.15
C ASP A 462 -0.97 -19.91 2.40
N ASN A 463 -1.75 -18.84 2.28
CA ASN A 463 -2.17 -18.06 3.43
C ASN A 463 -3.08 -18.90 4.37
N VAL A 464 -3.99 -19.70 3.80
CA VAL A 464 -4.79 -20.68 4.57
C VAL A 464 -3.89 -21.73 5.21
N LEU A 465 -2.88 -22.22 4.50
CA LEU A 465 -1.95 -23.22 5.00
C LEU A 465 -1.11 -22.66 6.16
N THR A 466 -0.62 -21.45 6.04
CA THR A 466 0.06 -20.74 7.15
C THR A 466 -0.85 -20.56 8.35
N ALA A 467 -2.09 -20.13 8.13
CA ALA A 467 -3.08 -20.01 9.19
C ALA A 467 -3.33 -21.36 9.90
N LYS A 468 -3.42 -22.46 9.14
CA LYS A 468 -3.54 -23.82 9.70
C LYS A 468 -2.31 -24.20 10.51
N VAL A 469 -1.10 -23.90 10.04
CA VAL A 469 0.15 -24.15 10.79
C VAL A 469 0.15 -23.37 12.10
N LEU A 470 -0.14 -22.08 12.08
CA LEU A 470 -0.06 -21.22 13.26
C LEU A 470 -1.15 -21.49 14.30
N THR A 471 -2.32 -21.96 13.87
CA THR A 471 -3.47 -22.19 14.77
C THR A 471 -3.69 -23.66 15.16
N ALA A 472 -2.95 -24.60 14.60
CA ALA A 472 -2.99 -26.00 15.01
C ALA A 472 -2.18 -26.25 16.28
N SER A 473 -2.34 -27.45 16.89
CA SER A 473 -1.44 -27.91 17.94
C SER A 473 -0.02 -28.14 17.38
N GLU A 474 0.96 -28.12 18.25
CA GLU A 474 2.37 -28.26 17.88
C GLU A 474 2.65 -29.46 16.97
N GLN A 475 2.13 -30.64 17.33
CA GLN A 475 2.30 -31.87 16.57
C GLN A 475 1.69 -31.80 15.18
N VAL A 476 0.46 -31.28 15.07
CA VAL A 476 -0.23 -31.15 13.78
C VAL A 476 0.49 -30.13 12.89
N SER A 477 0.96 -29.05 13.46
CA SER A 477 1.74 -28.03 12.74
C SER A 477 3.06 -28.59 12.19
N ALA A 478 3.77 -29.39 12.98
CA ALA A 478 4.98 -30.07 12.55
C ALA A 478 4.73 -31.05 11.40
N LEU A 479 3.63 -31.81 11.45
CA LEU A 479 3.22 -32.72 10.37
C LEU A 479 2.87 -31.95 9.08
N ILE A 480 2.14 -30.84 9.18
CA ILE A 480 1.84 -29.98 8.01
C ILE A 480 3.16 -29.49 7.39
N LEU A 481 4.07 -28.98 8.19
CA LEU A 481 5.38 -28.48 7.72
C LEU A 481 6.24 -29.59 7.13
N LYS A 482 6.23 -30.79 7.72
CA LYS A 482 6.93 -31.96 7.18
C LYS A 482 6.40 -32.35 5.80
N ASN A 483 5.10 -32.32 5.59
CA ASN A 483 4.49 -32.60 4.28
C ASN A 483 4.87 -31.53 3.25
N ILE A 484 4.84 -30.24 3.61
CA ILE A 484 5.24 -29.13 2.72
C ILE A 484 6.72 -29.27 2.33
N THR A 485 7.59 -29.45 3.31
CA THR A 485 9.04 -29.55 3.08
C THR A 485 9.39 -30.77 2.23
N SER A 486 8.72 -31.89 2.45
CA SER A 486 8.89 -33.09 1.63
C SER A 486 8.44 -32.89 0.18
N SER A 487 7.30 -32.22 -0.04
CA SER A 487 6.78 -31.95 -1.40
C SER A 487 7.67 -30.97 -2.18
N LEU A 488 8.34 -30.07 -1.49
CA LEU A 488 9.22 -29.03 -2.08
C LEU A 488 10.70 -29.45 -2.08
N ASN A 489 11.02 -30.64 -1.59
CA ASN A 489 12.41 -31.11 -1.40
C ASN A 489 13.26 -30.12 -0.60
N ILE A 490 12.71 -29.59 0.49
CA ILE A 490 13.35 -28.65 1.43
C ILE A 490 13.74 -29.43 2.68
N ARG A 491 14.94 -29.16 3.23
CA ARG A 491 15.44 -29.85 4.42
C ARG A 491 15.21 -29.09 5.71
N ASP A 492 15.24 -27.77 5.66
CA ASP A 492 15.17 -26.90 6.83
C ASP A 492 13.97 -25.96 6.76
N ALA A 493 13.21 -25.91 7.85
CA ALA A 493 12.07 -25.02 7.99
C ALA A 493 12.21 -24.17 9.25
N TYR A 494 11.81 -22.91 9.14
CA TYR A 494 11.86 -21.92 10.22
C TYR A 494 10.54 -21.20 10.34
N ILE A 495 10.13 -20.93 11.59
CA ILE A 495 9.01 -20.02 11.89
C ILE A 495 9.58 -18.76 12.51
N VAL A 496 9.17 -17.63 12.01
CA VAL A 496 9.52 -16.30 12.54
C VAL A 496 8.29 -15.66 13.14
N LEU A 497 8.40 -15.24 14.39
CA LEU A 497 7.34 -14.63 15.16
C LEU A 497 7.80 -13.26 15.67
N ILE A 498 6.97 -12.24 15.50
CA ILE A 498 7.11 -10.96 16.17
C ILE A 498 5.94 -10.79 17.13
N CYS A 499 6.22 -10.58 18.41
CA CYS A 499 5.17 -10.28 19.38
C CYS A 499 5.57 -9.15 20.33
N ASP A 500 4.59 -8.40 20.77
CA ASP A 500 4.72 -7.39 21.81
C ASP A 500 4.37 -7.98 23.16
N TYR A 501 5.07 -7.50 24.18
CA TYR A 501 4.84 -7.89 25.55
C TYR A 501 5.27 -6.80 26.53
N SER A 502 4.73 -6.89 27.73
CA SER A 502 5.01 -5.96 28.83
C SER A 502 5.58 -6.70 30.03
N VAL A 503 6.50 -6.07 30.71
CA VAL A 503 7.15 -6.64 31.88
C VAL A 503 6.78 -5.83 33.11
N ARG A 504 6.32 -6.54 34.16
CA ARG A 504 6.17 -6.01 35.51
C ARG A 504 7.27 -6.59 36.40
N PRO A 505 8.04 -5.75 37.11
CA PRO A 505 9.00 -6.27 38.09
C PRO A 505 8.34 -7.18 39.14
N PRO A 506 8.98 -8.26 39.67
CA PRO A 506 10.36 -8.60 39.39
C PRO A 506 10.64 -9.43 38.11
N ASN A 507 9.69 -10.14 37.48
CA ASN A 507 9.94 -10.94 36.25
C ASN A 507 8.65 -11.54 35.68
N MET A 508 7.57 -10.79 35.75
CA MET A 508 6.28 -11.19 35.19
C MET A 508 6.12 -10.58 33.80
N ALA A 509 5.91 -11.41 32.78
CA ALA A 509 5.62 -10.97 31.43
C ALA A 509 4.12 -11.12 31.10
N TYR A 510 3.58 -10.13 30.44
CA TYR A 510 2.22 -10.10 29.91
C TYR A 510 2.31 -9.93 28.39
N LEU A 511 1.67 -10.79 27.63
CA LEU A 511 1.59 -10.62 26.17
C LEU A 511 0.75 -9.38 25.86
N GLY A 512 1.32 -8.47 25.05
CA GLY A 512 0.72 -7.17 24.74
C GLY A 512 1.22 -6.01 25.62
N TYR A 513 0.73 -4.82 25.36
CA TYR A 513 1.01 -3.61 26.15
C TYR A 513 -0.21 -3.19 26.98
N PRO A 514 -0.01 -2.59 28.18
CA PRO A 514 -1.09 -2.28 29.08
C PRO A 514 -1.93 -1.11 28.55
N ILE A 515 -3.26 -1.27 28.62
CA ILE A 515 -4.26 -0.22 28.41
C ILE A 515 -5.14 -0.12 29.67
N ILE A 516 -5.65 1.06 29.96
CA ILE A 516 -6.62 1.28 31.03
C ILE A 516 -8.00 1.29 30.39
N VAL A 517 -8.88 0.45 30.88
CA VAL A 517 -10.28 0.38 30.48
C VAL A 517 -11.13 0.70 31.70
N VAL A 518 -12.12 1.56 31.52
CA VAL A 518 -13.09 1.90 32.57
C VAL A 518 -14.28 0.96 32.46
N GLY A 519 -14.51 0.11 33.45
CA GLY A 519 -15.63 -0.81 33.52
C GLY A 519 -16.56 -0.48 34.69
N GLU A 520 -17.68 -1.20 34.83
CA GLU A 520 -18.66 -1.02 35.91
C GLU A 520 -18.05 -1.13 37.34
N GLN A 521 -16.95 -1.88 37.45
CA GLN A 521 -16.23 -2.06 38.73
C GLN A 521 -15.05 -1.10 38.91
N GLY A 522 -14.91 -0.10 38.02
CA GLY A 522 -13.83 0.86 38.00
C GLY A 522 -12.78 0.57 36.90
N GLU A 523 -11.62 1.24 37.02
CA GLU A 523 -10.53 1.09 36.03
C GLU A 523 -9.89 -0.29 36.11
N GLU A 524 -9.78 -0.97 34.96
CA GLU A 524 -9.05 -2.22 34.81
C GLU A 524 -7.83 -2.05 33.89
N THR A 525 -6.76 -2.84 34.14
CA THR A 525 -5.60 -2.92 33.24
C THR A 525 -5.74 -4.15 32.40
N LEU A 526 -5.92 -3.95 31.10
CA LEU A 526 -5.92 -5.00 30.09
C LEU A 526 -4.65 -4.89 29.23
N PHE A 527 -4.37 -5.91 28.42
CA PHE A 527 -3.19 -5.92 27.56
C PHE A 527 -3.62 -6.08 26.10
N ARG A 528 -3.30 -5.08 25.28
CA ARG A 528 -3.57 -5.06 23.85
C ARG A 528 -2.37 -5.57 23.09
N THR A 529 -2.57 -6.49 22.15
CA THR A 529 -1.53 -6.92 21.22
C THR A 529 -1.60 -6.11 19.92
N ILE A 530 -0.44 -5.87 19.33
CA ILE A 530 -0.27 -5.08 18.09
C ILE A 530 0.57 -5.80 17.03
N SER A 531 0.99 -7.02 17.31
CA SER A 531 1.90 -7.83 16.48
C SER A 531 1.21 -9.11 15.97
N ASP A 532 1.94 -10.18 15.78
CA ASP A 532 1.40 -11.43 15.23
C ASP A 532 0.22 -12.00 16.02
N LEU A 533 0.24 -11.83 17.33
CA LEU A 533 -0.87 -12.29 18.16
C LEU A 533 -2.18 -11.56 17.88
N TYR A 534 -2.12 -10.30 17.46
CA TYR A 534 -3.29 -9.54 17.02
C TYR A 534 -3.99 -10.17 15.81
N LEU A 535 -3.25 -10.91 14.99
CA LEU A 535 -3.77 -11.59 13.80
C LEU A 535 -4.43 -12.94 14.11
N THR A 536 -4.38 -13.40 15.36
CA THR A 536 -4.95 -14.70 15.76
C THR A 536 -6.40 -14.90 15.29
N PRO A 537 -7.33 -13.94 15.45
CA PRO A 537 -8.70 -14.12 14.98
C PRO A 537 -8.78 -14.27 13.45
N MET A 538 -7.95 -13.55 12.69
CA MET A 538 -7.87 -13.66 11.24
C MET A 538 -7.34 -15.05 10.83
N TYR A 539 -6.30 -15.54 11.48
CA TYR A 539 -5.77 -16.88 11.21
C TYR A 539 -6.78 -17.98 11.53
N LEU A 540 -7.53 -17.87 12.64
CA LEU A 540 -8.60 -18.80 12.97
C LEU A 540 -9.69 -18.81 11.88
N THR A 541 -10.10 -17.64 11.41
CA THR A 541 -11.09 -17.50 10.33
C THR A 541 -10.57 -18.10 9.02
N LEU A 542 -9.33 -17.81 8.61
CA LEU A 542 -8.70 -18.40 7.42
C LEU A 542 -8.56 -19.92 7.52
N ALA A 543 -8.26 -20.43 8.71
CA ALA A 543 -8.18 -21.86 8.97
C ALA A 543 -9.56 -22.55 9.10
N ASN A 544 -10.66 -21.80 8.92
CA ASN A 544 -12.05 -22.26 9.11
C ASN A 544 -12.30 -22.81 10.52
N ARG A 545 -11.81 -22.11 11.55
CA ARG A 545 -11.96 -22.47 12.96
C ARG A 545 -12.90 -21.51 13.67
N THR A 546 -13.65 -22.01 14.65
CA THR A 546 -14.60 -21.20 15.43
C THR A 546 -13.86 -20.39 16.49
N LEU A 547 -13.94 -19.06 16.45
CA LEU A 547 -13.24 -18.18 17.40
C LEU A 547 -13.50 -18.55 18.88
N ARG A 548 -14.74 -18.84 19.23
CA ARG A 548 -15.16 -19.18 20.62
C ARG A 548 -14.51 -20.44 21.20
N GLU A 549 -14.02 -21.32 20.36
CA GLU A 549 -13.28 -22.51 20.79
C GLU A 549 -11.89 -22.15 21.31
N TYR A 550 -11.27 -21.12 20.76
CA TYR A 550 -9.88 -20.73 21.02
C TYR A 550 -9.72 -19.49 21.86
N LEU A 551 -10.72 -18.60 21.85
CA LEU A 551 -10.70 -17.32 22.56
C LEU A 551 -11.96 -17.16 23.40
N THR A 552 -11.80 -16.66 24.63
CA THR A 552 -12.89 -16.46 25.58
C THR A 552 -12.80 -15.07 26.22
N PRO A 553 -13.93 -14.41 26.49
CA PRO A 553 -13.94 -13.08 27.08
C PRO A 553 -13.52 -13.10 28.55
N ILE A 554 -12.82 -12.06 29.00
CA ILE A 554 -12.38 -11.88 30.38
C ILE A 554 -12.87 -10.57 31.03
N GLY A 555 -13.41 -9.66 30.26
CA GLY A 555 -13.94 -8.39 30.78
C GLY A 555 -14.67 -7.61 29.71
N ILE A 556 -15.65 -6.82 30.12
CA ILE A 556 -16.39 -5.90 29.25
C ILE A 556 -16.34 -4.53 29.92
N GLY A 557 -15.82 -3.53 29.23
CA GLY A 557 -15.89 -2.13 29.64
C GLY A 557 -17.22 -1.48 29.23
N ASP A 558 -17.52 -0.32 29.80
CA ASP A 558 -18.73 0.47 29.50
C ASP A 558 -18.87 0.84 28.00
N GLU A 559 -17.76 0.85 27.27
CA GLU A 559 -17.71 1.11 25.82
C GLU A 559 -17.81 -0.16 24.96
N GLY A 560 -18.17 -1.31 25.54
CA GLY A 560 -18.20 -2.60 24.81
C GLY A 560 -16.81 -3.16 24.50
N VAL A 561 -15.77 -2.67 25.16
CA VAL A 561 -14.38 -3.13 24.97
C VAL A 561 -14.24 -4.54 25.50
N LEU A 562 -13.87 -5.47 24.65
CA LEU A 562 -13.76 -6.89 24.95
C LEU A 562 -12.30 -7.31 25.05
N ALA A 563 -11.88 -7.77 26.22
CA ALA A 563 -10.62 -8.48 26.36
C ALA A 563 -10.86 -9.98 26.20
N LEU A 564 -10.05 -10.60 25.38
CA LEU A 564 -10.06 -12.04 25.13
C LEU A 564 -8.80 -12.68 25.70
N THR A 565 -8.96 -13.84 26.28
CA THR A 565 -7.83 -14.71 26.64
C THR A 565 -7.95 -16.03 25.90
N TRP A 566 -6.87 -16.79 25.85
CA TRP A 566 -6.90 -18.12 25.25
C TRP A 566 -7.69 -19.10 26.13
N THR A 567 -8.52 -19.91 25.50
CA THR A 567 -9.02 -21.15 26.10
C THR A 567 -7.87 -22.16 26.20
N SER A 568 -8.14 -23.37 26.70
CA SER A 568 -7.17 -24.48 26.63
C SER A 568 -6.76 -24.77 25.19
N SER A 569 -7.72 -24.79 24.25
CA SER A 569 -7.46 -24.99 22.82
C SER A 569 -6.65 -23.81 22.23
N GLY A 570 -6.93 -22.57 22.67
CA GLY A 570 -6.18 -21.39 22.27
C GLY A 570 -4.74 -21.38 22.78
N ALA A 571 -4.51 -21.82 24.00
CA ALA A 571 -3.18 -21.97 24.58
C ALA A 571 -2.37 -23.09 23.90
N ASP A 572 -3.06 -24.12 23.34
CA ASP A 572 -2.42 -25.23 22.61
C ASP A 572 -2.08 -24.89 21.15
N MET A 573 -2.55 -23.74 20.60
CA MET A 573 -2.15 -23.28 19.28
C MET A 573 -0.64 -23.07 19.20
N LEU A 574 -0.05 -23.40 18.05
CA LEU A 574 1.39 -23.20 17.84
C LEU A 574 1.82 -21.75 18.07
N ILE A 575 1.11 -20.77 17.51
CA ILE A 575 1.45 -19.34 17.68
C ILE A 575 1.50 -18.93 19.15
N SER A 576 0.59 -19.44 19.97
CA SER A 576 0.54 -19.18 21.39
C SER A 576 1.75 -19.79 22.12
N LYS A 577 2.05 -21.05 21.81
CA LYS A 577 3.20 -21.78 22.38
C LYS A 577 4.53 -21.14 22.02
N LEU A 578 4.70 -20.72 20.76
CA LEU A 578 5.92 -20.05 20.31
C LEU A 578 6.13 -18.71 21.05
N ALA A 579 5.09 -17.89 21.18
CA ALA A 579 5.18 -16.61 21.89
C ALA A 579 5.57 -16.80 23.38
N VAL A 580 4.93 -17.74 24.05
CA VAL A 580 5.22 -18.04 25.46
C VAL A 580 6.61 -18.64 25.63
N SER A 581 7.02 -19.60 24.77
CA SER A 581 8.35 -20.21 24.78
C SER A 581 9.45 -19.17 24.57
N ALA A 582 9.26 -18.20 23.67
CA ALA A 582 10.21 -17.12 23.45
C ALA A 582 10.43 -16.27 24.70
N LEU A 583 9.36 -15.99 25.46
CA LEU A 583 9.46 -15.24 26.71
C LEU A 583 10.17 -16.05 27.81
N TYR A 584 9.92 -17.34 27.94
CA TYR A 584 10.67 -18.19 28.86
C TYR A 584 12.16 -18.29 28.48
N HIS A 585 12.48 -18.27 27.18
CA HIS A 585 13.86 -18.21 26.71
C HIS A 585 14.59 -16.93 27.14
N LEU A 586 13.86 -15.84 27.37
CA LEU A 586 14.35 -14.59 27.97
C LEU A 586 14.39 -14.61 29.53
N ASN A 587 14.21 -15.77 30.15
CA ASN A 587 14.25 -15.99 31.60
C ASN A 587 13.13 -15.31 32.40
N TYR A 588 11.96 -15.08 31.79
CA TYR A 588 10.79 -14.67 32.59
C TYR A 588 10.23 -15.86 33.37
N THR A 589 9.84 -15.61 34.62
CA THR A 589 9.36 -16.67 35.53
C THR A 589 7.88 -16.99 35.35
N SER A 590 7.12 -16.04 34.84
CA SER A 590 5.67 -16.19 34.62
C SER A 590 5.23 -15.39 33.41
N VAL A 591 4.44 -16.02 32.55
CA VAL A 591 3.87 -15.41 31.33
C VAL A 591 2.35 -15.47 31.40
N TYR A 592 1.71 -14.35 31.17
CA TYR A 592 0.26 -14.19 31.21
C TYR A 592 -0.28 -13.70 29.86
N ASN A 593 -1.49 -14.13 29.50
CA ASN A 593 -2.20 -13.67 28.32
C ASN A 593 -3.52 -12.98 28.71
N TYR A 594 -3.58 -11.66 28.47
CA TYR A 594 -4.78 -10.83 28.58
C TYR A 594 -4.89 -10.00 27.30
N ASN A 595 -5.28 -10.60 26.20
CA ASN A 595 -5.28 -9.91 24.92
C ASN A 595 -6.61 -9.20 24.66
N TYR A 596 -6.53 -7.98 24.18
CA TYR A 596 -7.64 -7.21 23.64
C TYR A 596 -7.65 -7.30 22.10
N PHE A 597 -8.83 -7.61 21.54
CA PHE A 597 -9.04 -7.71 20.09
C PHE A 597 -10.22 -6.83 19.69
N GLU A 598 -9.97 -5.77 18.92
CA GLU A 598 -11.02 -4.86 18.43
C GLU A 598 -11.97 -5.56 17.44
N GLY A 599 -13.28 -5.24 17.53
CA GLY A 599 -14.28 -5.66 16.54
C GLY A 599 -14.91 -7.03 16.76
N TYR A 600 -14.65 -7.67 17.91
CA TYR A 600 -15.28 -8.96 18.24
C TYR A 600 -16.21 -8.83 19.44
N GLU A 601 -17.50 -9.16 19.26
CA GLU A 601 -18.50 -9.19 20.31
C GLU A 601 -18.62 -10.59 20.93
N TYR A 602 -18.43 -10.70 22.23
CA TYR A 602 -18.63 -11.91 23.01
C TYR A 602 -19.43 -11.61 24.27
N VAL A 603 -20.25 -12.56 24.71
CA VAL A 603 -21.03 -12.48 25.92
C VAL A 603 -20.60 -13.61 26.87
N GLY A 604 -20.10 -13.26 28.03
CA GLY A 604 -19.76 -14.24 29.07
C GLY A 604 -18.62 -13.76 29.99
N TYR A 605 -18.53 -14.33 31.19
CA TYR A 605 -17.50 -14.05 32.20
C TYR A 605 -16.55 -15.24 32.34
N THR A 606 -15.26 -14.98 32.43
CA THR A 606 -14.24 -16.00 32.67
C THR A 606 -13.36 -15.63 33.88
N PRO A 607 -12.82 -16.66 34.59
CA PRO A 607 -11.90 -16.42 35.70
C PRO A 607 -10.57 -15.80 35.21
N ARG A 608 -9.81 -15.20 36.14
CA ARG A 608 -8.48 -14.62 35.87
C ARG A 608 -7.55 -15.68 35.28
N PRO A 609 -6.82 -15.37 34.18
CA PRO A 609 -5.90 -16.31 33.57
C PRO A 609 -4.77 -16.68 34.53
N ALA A 610 -4.37 -17.94 34.50
CA ALA A 610 -3.20 -18.45 35.19
C ALA A 610 -1.93 -18.27 34.33
N PRO A 611 -0.72 -18.33 34.93
CA PRO A 611 0.50 -18.37 34.17
C PRO A 611 0.53 -19.55 33.19
N ILE A 612 0.92 -19.30 31.95
CA ILE A 612 0.96 -20.30 30.90
C ILE A 612 2.32 -21.01 30.97
N LYS A 613 2.32 -22.34 31.02
CA LYS A 613 3.53 -23.17 30.87
C LYS A 613 3.52 -23.83 29.51
N VAL A 614 4.65 -23.79 28.83
CA VAL A 614 4.83 -24.37 27.50
C VAL A 614 6.17 -25.08 27.41
N GLU A 615 6.13 -26.31 26.94
CA GLU A 615 7.30 -27.06 26.48
C GLU A 615 7.11 -27.38 25.01
N LEU A 616 8.12 -27.11 24.20
CA LEU A 616 8.14 -27.38 22.76
C LEU A 616 9.06 -28.56 22.47
N THR A 617 8.54 -29.53 21.73
CA THR A 617 9.27 -30.74 21.33
C THR A 617 9.74 -30.66 19.87
N TRP A 618 8.91 -30.04 19.03
CA TRP A 618 9.14 -29.99 17.58
C TRP A 618 9.78 -28.69 17.09
N PHE A 619 9.83 -27.68 17.94
CA PHE A 619 10.32 -26.36 17.59
C PHE A 619 11.38 -25.91 18.59
N THR A 620 12.57 -25.60 18.07
CA THR A 620 13.69 -25.13 18.89
C THR A 620 13.96 -23.66 18.62
N PRO A 621 13.94 -22.78 19.62
CA PRO A 621 14.32 -21.39 19.43
C PRO A 621 15.80 -21.30 19.08
N ILE A 622 16.13 -20.69 17.94
CA ILE A 622 17.52 -20.49 17.49
C ILE A 622 17.96 -19.04 17.63
N TYR A 623 17.00 -18.14 17.71
CA TYR A 623 17.26 -16.72 17.86
C TYR A 623 16.07 -16.06 18.58
N VAL A 624 16.34 -15.27 19.60
CA VAL A 624 15.37 -14.45 20.31
C VAL A 624 16.02 -13.12 20.67
N ASP A 625 15.47 -12.02 20.19
CA ASP A 625 15.93 -10.66 20.52
C ASP A 625 14.76 -9.73 20.78
N ARG A 626 15.01 -8.63 21.48
CA ARG A 626 13.97 -7.67 21.87
C ARG A 626 14.45 -6.23 21.81
N VAL A 627 13.51 -5.33 21.61
CA VAL A 627 13.73 -3.89 21.72
C VAL A 627 12.71 -3.26 22.66
N ASN A 628 13.15 -2.36 23.52
CA ASN A 628 12.25 -1.60 24.38
C ASN A 628 11.49 -0.56 23.54
N LEU A 629 10.16 -0.58 23.62
CA LEU A 629 9.27 0.35 22.94
C LEU A 629 8.99 1.59 23.80
N ALA A 630 8.53 1.34 25.02
CA ALA A 630 8.07 2.40 25.91
C ALA A 630 8.02 1.90 27.36
N ARG A 631 7.87 2.86 28.29
CA ARG A 631 7.47 2.59 29.67
C ARG A 631 6.11 3.21 29.91
N ILE A 632 5.15 2.38 30.25
CA ILE A 632 3.75 2.77 30.46
C ILE A 632 3.39 2.57 31.92
N THR A 633 2.76 3.58 32.54
CA THR A 633 2.23 3.45 33.90
C THR A 633 0.71 3.26 33.81
N ALA A 634 0.23 2.11 34.30
CA ALA A 634 -1.18 1.80 34.38
C ALA A 634 -1.57 1.53 35.86
N ARG A 635 -2.51 2.27 36.39
CA ARG A 635 -2.96 2.17 37.82
C ARG A 635 -1.82 2.23 38.84
N GLY A 636 -0.85 3.11 38.62
CA GLY A 636 0.33 3.26 39.49
C GLY A 636 1.39 2.17 39.35
N VAL A 637 1.20 1.20 38.48
CA VAL A 637 2.17 0.16 38.18
C VAL A 637 2.91 0.50 36.87
N ALA A 638 4.22 0.51 36.91
CA ALA A 638 5.05 0.72 35.72
C ALA A 638 5.28 -0.60 34.99
N TYR A 639 5.09 -0.56 33.68
CA TYR A 639 5.34 -1.66 32.75
C TYR A 639 6.35 -1.22 31.71
N ASP A 640 7.42 -2.00 31.52
CA ASP A 640 8.32 -1.81 30.40
C ASP A 640 7.79 -2.64 29.22
N VAL A 641 7.50 -1.98 28.11
CA VAL A 641 6.91 -2.59 26.89
C VAL A 641 8.00 -2.88 25.89
N TYR A 642 8.01 -4.08 25.36
CA TYR A 642 9.00 -4.58 24.41
C TYR A 642 8.34 -5.15 23.17
N LEU A 643 9.06 -5.07 22.05
CA LEU A 643 8.83 -5.88 20.86
C LEU A 643 9.88 -7.00 20.83
N LEU A 644 9.42 -8.21 20.63
CA LEU A 644 10.21 -9.43 20.56
C LEU A 644 10.19 -9.96 19.13
N LEU A 645 11.34 -10.40 18.63
CA LEU A 645 11.45 -11.27 17.47
C LEU A 645 12.06 -12.59 17.89
N ALA A 646 11.37 -13.67 17.53
CA ALA A 646 11.83 -15.04 17.81
C ALA A 646 11.81 -15.88 16.54
N VAL A 647 12.82 -16.72 16.39
CA VAL A 647 12.94 -17.67 15.29
C VAL A 647 13.10 -19.06 15.83
N PHE A 648 12.28 -19.94 15.32
CA PHE A 648 12.24 -21.34 15.70
C PHE A 648 12.60 -22.22 14.50
N ARG A 649 13.54 -23.14 14.70
CA ARG A 649 13.81 -24.21 13.75
C ARG A 649 12.82 -25.36 13.98
N VAL A 650 12.30 -25.91 12.91
CA VAL A 650 11.40 -27.06 12.95
C VAL A 650 12.20 -28.34 12.94
N ASN A 651 12.02 -29.21 13.93
CA ASN A 651 12.70 -30.50 14.04
C ASN A 651 11.94 -31.55 13.20
N LEU A 652 12.19 -31.56 11.90
CA LEU A 652 11.47 -32.42 10.93
C LEU A 652 11.78 -33.91 11.07
N ASN A 653 12.89 -34.26 11.77
CA ASN A 653 13.35 -35.64 11.94
C ASN A 653 12.72 -36.36 13.15
N ASN A 654 12.00 -35.65 14.00
CA ASN A 654 11.29 -36.29 15.10
C ASN A 654 10.17 -37.17 14.53
N GLU A 655 10.06 -38.39 15.04
CA GLU A 655 8.90 -39.24 14.76
C GLU A 655 7.72 -38.81 15.64
N PRO A 656 6.49 -38.82 15.10
CA PRO A 656 5.30 -38.38 15.85
C PRO A 656 4.96 -39.31 17.01
#